data_9cb2aab89ab79941d9b17136b8b750b1
#
_entry.id   9cb2aab89ab79941d9b17136b8b750b1
#
_cell.length_a   1.000
_cell.length_b   1.000
_cell.length_c   1.000
_cell.angle_alpha   90.00
_cell.angle_beta   90.00
_cell.angle_gamma   90.00
#
_symmetry.space_group_name_H-M   'P 1'
#
loop_
_entity.id
_entity.type
_entity.pdbx_description
1 polymer ?
#
loop_
_entity_poly.entity_id
_entity_poly.type
_entity_poly.pdbx_seq_one_letter_code
_entity_poly.pdbx_strand_id
1 'polypeptide(L)'
;MTRRDFIESSVFLAGAASSVLTPAGAAEDSSQWWLKPVRLFHPNMRESELRGFDTGRFVASCAATNADGIVVSAGGIVAFYPSQVPYHYVSPLLNGRDLLKEVIAALHTAGMRAIARVDFSKARADLFRDHPDWFVRSADGSPRMAGKYYDVCPNSPYLGEGFAFPVIREILKGYDVDGFHLNAGGFPGHCCCSKCQEKYQARFGAKLPSRIDWKDGASTQLVSWRYQSSAECFTRLHEEIGAVRKDVFWTGELAGLDNPTWSRDKALDIVGLSHSFSSLMSTVDNASPDPDLRWVAGMTASYVRSVGERPPIINLKVSMRSAGWAHASMPPAEYAQCAWQAIAHGGGLKMPTFGLPGNIEDERNMAVITETLGALKKHAWVYDDARPIAPVALVWSQRTLDFYGRDDAKARYADCAYGFYAALMENHIPTVVVSDEALLPGKLADFRAVVLPNMACVSDAQARAITEYVRAGGAMIATHETSLYDPSGNRRAGLALEQVMGAAYDPASPTTSAKNAYLCRRQPHAVTAWMRGTSVLPFSGRITPVRLTGDSVAPLVYGSAGNLVDPEEMENPVRTDVPLLIANTFSSGKSIYVACDLDRFYFRSRLDDARRVLGSAVVWALGDSPPLVTNAPSEVGVSLSRKAPFTFLHLVNTVGGRPLSEVVTIRDLEFHLRIGTKVKTVSALRRGSTLPFEARDGQVTFTVPILGAYEVVVIETPSER
;
A
#
# COMPACT_ATOMS: atom_id res chain seq x y z
N MET A 1 -9.35 -32.46 -7.41
CA MET A 1 -8.09 -31.70 -7.41
C MET A 1 -7.76 -31.35 -5.97
N THR A 2 -6.64 -31.79 -5.46
CA THR A 2 -6.22 -31.55 -4.09
C THR A 2 -5.45 -30.22 -3.99
N ARG A 3 -5.27 -29.72 -2.76
CA ARG A 3 -4.50 -28.50 -2.47
C ARG A 3 -3.07 -28.52 -3.07
N ARG A 4 -2.56 -29.71 -3.36
CA ARG A 4 -1.26 -29.96 -4.00
C ARG A 4 -1.28 -29.59 -5.49
N ASP A 5 -2.39 -29.88 -6.18
CA ASP A 5 -2.53 -29.61 -7.61
C ASP A 5 -2.57 -28.10 -7.94
N PHE A 6 -3.08 -27.26 -7.00
CA PHE A 6 -3.12 -25.81 -7.16
C PHE A 6 -1.74 -25.15 -6.95
N ILE A 7 -0.94 -25.67 -6.01
CA ILE A 7 0.44 -25.17 -5.77
C ILE A 7 1.34 -25.61 -6.93
N GLU A 8 1.18 -26.83 -7.45
CA GLU A 8 1.96 -27.33 -8.57
C GLU A 8 1.60 -26.62 -9.90
N SER A 9 0.33 -26.26 -10.11
CA SER A 9 -0.08 -25.48 -11.29
C SER A 9 0.45 -24.04 -11.30
N SER A 10 0.67 -23.44 -10.14
CA SER A 10 1.26 -22.09 -10.00
C SER A 10 2.79 -22.10 -10.21
N VAL A 11 3.44 -23.22 -9.95
CA VAL A 11 4.91 -23.38 -10.11
C VAL A 11 5.30 -23.68 -11.56
N PHE A 12 4.41 -24.24 -12.38
CA PHE A 12 4.73 -24.61 -13.78
C PHE A 12 4.67 -23.45 -14.79
N LEU A 13 4.22 -22.25 -14.42
CA LEU A 13 4.26 -21.06 -15.28
C LEU A 13 5.44 -20.12 -15.02
N ALA A 14 6.29 -20.42 -14.03
CA ALA A 14 7.47 -19.63 -13.70
C ALA A 14 8.80 -20.16 -14.25
N GLY A 15 8.77 -21.13 -15.14
CA GLY A 15 9.95 -21.81 -15.66
C GLY A 15 10.16 -21.63 -17.15
N ALA A 16 10.42 -20.41 -17.65
CA ALA A 16 11.20 -20.14 -18.88
C ALA A 16 11.28 -18.63 -19.16
N ALA A 17 12.18 -17.92 -18.52
CA ALA A 17 12.73 -16.70 -19.11
C ALA A 17 14.17 -16.50 -18.62
N SER A 18 15.09 -17.20 -19.26
CA SER A 18 16.50 -16.83 -19.22
C SER A 18 16.66 -15.45 -19.82
N SER A 19 17.15 -14.50 -19.03
CA SER A 19 17.46 -13.13 -19.42
C SER A 19 18.53 -13.14 -20.50
N VAL A 20 18.16 -12.80 -21.71
CA VAL A 20 19.06 -12.29 -22.73
C VAL A 20 19.04 -10.78 -22.62
N LEU A 21 20.14 -10.20 -22.16
CA LEU A 21 20.43 -8.78 -22.28
C LEU A 21 20.48 -8.42 -23.77
N THR A 22 19.48 -7.70 -24.28
CA THR A 22 19.53 -7.06 -25.59
C THR A 22 19.91 -5.59 -25.44
N PRO A 23 20.78 -5.06 -26.33
CA PRO A 23 21.28 -3.71 -26.21
C PRO A 23 20.23 -2.66 -26.61
N ALA A 24 20.41 -1.45 -26.08
CA ALA A 24 19.61 -0.27 -26.34
C ALA A 24 19.39 0.00 -27.84
N GLY A 25 18.12 0.25 -28.21
CA GLY A 25 17.80 0.73 -29.55
C GLY A 25 16.46 0.31 -30.15
N ALA A 26 15.51 -0.22 -29.38
CA ALA A 26 14.14 -0.35 -29.85
C ALA A 26 13.40 0.97 -29.62
N ALA A 27 12.80 1.55 -30.66
CA ALA A 27 11.88 2.67 -30.55
C ALA A 27 10.80 2.30 -29.51
N GLU A 28 10.62 3.12 -28.48
CA GLU A 28 9.58 2.93 -27.47
C GLU A 28 8.23 2.83 -28.19
N ASP A 29 7.56 1.70 -28.02
CA ASP A 29 6.20 1.54 -28.47
C ASP A 29 5.32 2.51 -27.67
N SER A 30 4.98 3.64 -28.29
CA SER A 30 4.21 4.72 -27.67
C SER A 30 2.80 4.29 -27.24
N SER A 31 2.39 3.06 -27.55
CA SER A 31 1.10 2.49 -27.22
C SER A 31 0.97 2.17 -25.72
N GLN A 32 2.06 1.86 -24.99
CA GLN A 32 2.02 1.46 -23.59
C GLN A 32 2.47 2.57 -22.62
N TRP A 33 1.84 3.72 -22.72
CA TRP A 33 2.14 4.90 -21.89
C TRP A 33 2.03 4.67 -20.37
N TRP A 34 1.31 3.63 -19.94
CA TRP A 34 1.11 3.25 -18.54
C TRP A 34 2.28 2.46 -17.92
N LEU A 35 3.33 2.19 -18.69
CA LEU A 35 4.58 1.61 -18.15
C LEU A 35 5.39 2.64 -17.33
N LYS A 36 5.05 3.92 -17.42
CA LYS A 36 5.63 5.03 -16.68
C LYS A 36 4.64 5.54 -15.62
N PRO A 37 5.08 6.31 -14.60
CA PRO A 37 4.18 6.92 -13.63
C PRO A 37 3.14 7.80 -14.30
N VAL A 38 1.88 7.40 -14.21
CA VAL A 38 0.77 8.09 -14.89
C VAL A 38 0.34 9.36 -14.17
N ARG A 39 -0.20 10.32 -14.91
CA ARG A 39 -0.75 11.60 -14.43
C ARG A 39 -2.21 11.71 -14.85
N LEU A 40 -3.11 11.23 -13.97
CA LEU A 40 -4.55 11.20 -14.25
C LEU A 40 -5.29 12.22 -13.41
N PHE A 41 -6.16 13.00 -14.05
CA PHE A 41 -7.17 13.80 -13.37
C PHE A 41 -8.55 13.16 -13.56
N HIS A 42 -9.36 13.15 -12.50
CA HIS A 42 -10.67 12.52 -12.51
C HIS A 42 -11.75 13.48 -12.00
N PRO A 43 -12.35 14.30 -12.84
CA PRO A 43 -13.54 15.04 -12.49
C PRO A 43 -14.74 14.07 -12.46
N ASN A 44 -15.14 13.62 -11.26
CA ASN A 44 -16.29 12.73 -11.07
C ASN A 44 -17.57 13.46 -11.46
N MET A 45 -17.92 13.43 -12.74
CA MET A 45 -19.10 14.08 -13.28
C MET A 45 -20.38 13.49 -12.69
N ARG A 46 -21.22 14.33 -12.12
CA ARG A 46 -22.56 13.98 -11.66
C ARG A 46 -23.54 14.06 -12.84
N GLU A 47 -24.58 13.21 -12.84
CA GLU A 47 -25.62 13.25 -13.89
C GLU A 47 -26.26 14.66 -14.04
N SER A 48 -26.45 15.37 -12.93
CA SER A 48 -27.03 16.72 -12.90
C SER A 48 -26.17 17.77 -13.63
N GLU A 49 -24.86 17.55 -13.76
CA GLU A 49 -23.91 18.45 -14.42
C GLU A 49 -23.99 18.41 -15.95
N LEU A 50 -24.78 17.47 -16.51
CA LEU A 50 -25.11 17.44 -17.94
C LEU A 50 -25.95 18.65 -18.37
N ARG A 51 -26.64 19.27 -17.41
CA ARG A 51 -27.40 20.52 -17.69
C ARG A 51 -26.44 21.66 -17.97
N GLY A 52 -26.42 22.15 -19.21
CA GLY A 52 -25.52 23.24 -19.59
C GLY A 52 -24.05 22.83 -19.72
N PHE A 53 -23.75 21.51 -19.84
CA PHE A 53 -22.40 21.06 -20.04
C PHE A 53 -21.76 21.60 -21.31
N ASP A 54 -20.63 22.27 -21.14
CA ASP A 54 -19.81 22.85 -22.23
C ASP A 54 -18.50 22.03 -22.34
N THR A 55 -18.33 21.36 -23.46
CA THR A 55 -17.18 20.49 -23.75
C THR A 55 -15.86 21.28 -23.81
N GLY A 56 -15.88 22.49 -24.40
CA GLY A 56 -14.70 23.33 -24.53
C GLY A 56 -14.19 23.81 -23.16
N ARG A 57 -15.11 24.33 -22.33
CA ARG A 57 -14.78 24.74 -20.96
C ARG A 57 -14.27 23.56 -20.10
N PHE A 58 -14.89 22.39 -20.24
CA PHE A 58 -14.47 21.18 -19.54
C PHE A 58 -13.04 20.79 -19.90
N VAL A 59 -12.73 20.70 -21.20
CA VAL A 59 -11.40 20.32 -21.69
C VAL A 59 -10.35 21.35 -21.29
N ALA A 60 -10.66 22.66 -21.35
CA ALA A 60 -9.75 23.71 -20.89
C ALA A 60 -9.44 23.58 -19.39
N SER A 61 -10.44 23.28 -18.56
CA SER A 61 -10.25 23.06 -17.12
C SER A 61 -9.40 21.80 -16.84
N CYS A 62 -9.57 20.73 -17.61
CA CYS A 62 -8.74 19.53 -17.52
C CYS A 62 -7.29 19.80 -17.93
N ALA A 63 -7.07 20.50 -19.03
CA ALA A 63 -5.72 20.85 -19.51
C ALA A 63 -4.93 21.70 -18.49
N ALA A 64 -5.60 22.58 -17.77
CA ALA A 64 -5.00 23.39 -16.71
C ALA A 64 -4.43 22.58 -15.55
N THR A 65 -4.83 21.31 -15.38
CA THR A 65 -4.30 20.43 -14.32
C THR A 65 -2.93 19.80 -14.64
N ASN A 66 -2.41 19.96 -15.87
CA ASN A 66 -1.22 19.25 -16.37
C ASN A 66 -1.34 17.71 -16.44
N ALA A 67 -2.54 17.16 -16.36
CA ALA A 67 -2.76 15.74 -16.54
C ALA A 67 -2.49 15.30 -17.99
N ASP A 68 -2.03 14.05 -18.17
CA ASP A 68 -1.89 13.45 -19.51
C ASP A 68 -3.13 12.65 -19.90
N GLY A 69 -3.92 12.23 -18.92
CA GLY A 69 -5.14 11.47 -19.12
C GLY A 69 -6.27 11.93 -18.20
N ILE A 70 -7.47 11.97 -18.76
CA ILE A 70 -8.68 12.36 -18.04
C ILE A 70 -9.58 11.15 -17.91
N VAL A 71 -10.01 10.88 -16.67
CA VAL A 71 -10.99 9.83 -16.39
C VAL A 71 -12.38 10.43 -16.58
N VAL A 72 -13.07 10.00 -17.62
CA VAL A 72 -14.39 10.53 -18.04
C VAL A 72 -15.51 9.54 -17.73
N SER A 73 -16.63 10.01 -17.20
CA SER A 73 -17.80 9.16 -16.96
C SER A 73 -18.34 8.63 -18.29
N ALA A 74 -18.42 7.29 -18.43
CA ALA A 74 -18.88 6.64 -19.65
C ALA A 74 -20.15 5.82 -19.43
N GLY A 75 -20.12 4.84 -18.52
CA GLY A 75 -21.24 3.90 -18.42
C GLY A 75 -21.34 3.14 -17.10
N GLY A 76 -22.21 2.14 -17.10
CA GLY A 76 -22.54 1.31 -15.95
C GLY A 76 -23.89 1.74 -15.33
N ILE A 77 -23.88 2.44 -14.19
CA ILE A 77 -25.12 2.90 -13.53
C ILE A 77 -25.87 3.92 -14.40
N VAL A 78 -25.13 4.81 -15.11
CA VAL A 78 -25.65 5.82 -16.02
C VAL A 78 -24.79 5.84 -17.27
N ALA A 79 -25.39 5.76 -18.45
CA ALA A 79 -24.71 5.96 -19.72
C ALA A 79 -24.66 7.46 -20.07
N PHE A 80 -23.46 7.93 -20.42
CA PHE A 80 -23.19 9.30 -20.88
C PHE A 80 -23.06 9.37 -22.41
N TYR A 81 -23.65 8.39 -23.11
CA TYR A 81 -23.72 8.26 -24.56
C TYR A 81 -25.01 7.50 -24.94
N PRO A 82 -25.46 7.52 -26.21
CA PRO A 82 -26.69 6.85 -26.65
C PRO A 82 -26.52 5.32 -26.76
N SER A 83 -26.35 4.65 -25.61
CA SER A 83 -26.18 3.19 -25.52
C SER A 83 -27.41 2.44 -26.05
N GLN A 84 -27.14 1.31 -26.72
CA GLN A 84 -28.15 0.37 -27.20
C GLN A 84 -28.21 -0.91 -26.34
N VAL A 85 -27.38 -1.00 -25.29
CA VAL A 85 -27.35 -2.17 -24.40
C VAL A 85 -28.63 -2.17 -23.55
N PRO A 86 -29.39 -3.28 -23.49
CA PRO A 86 -30.57 -3.40 -22.65
C PRO A 86 -30.26 -3.03 -21.18
N TYR A 87 -31.18 -2.33 -20.52
CA TYR A 87 -31.07 -1.84 -19.14
C TYR A 87 -29.93 -0.83 -18.88
N HIS A 88 -29.14 -0.44 -19.87
CA HIS A 88 -28.17 0.62 -19.70
C HIS A 88 -28.87 1.98 -19.73
N TYR A 89 -29.09 2.55 -18.55
CA TYR A 89 -29.84 3.79 -18.40
C TYR A 89 -29.11 4.96 -19.07
N VAL A 90 -29.62 5.39 -20.21
CA VAL A 90 -29.14 6.60 -20.88
C VAL A 90 -29.75 7.82 -20.18
N SER A 91 -28.91 8.76 -19.75
CA SER A 91 -29.40 9.95 -19.08
C SER A 91 -30.26 10.82 -20.03
N PRO A 92 -31.51 11.16 -19.65
CA PRO A 92 -32.33 12.05 -20.45
C PRO A 92 -31.75 13.47 -20.54
N LEU A 93 -30.83 13.84 -19.65
CA LEU A 93 -30.17 15.13 -19.66
C LEU A 93 -29.13 15.28 -20.78
N LEU A 94 -28.83 14.22 -21.50
CA LEU A 94 -28.02 14.28 -22.73
C LEU A 94 -28.71 15.01 -23.84
N ASN A 95 -30.05 15.07 -23.85
CA ASN A 95 -30.84 15.73 -24.89
C ASN A 95 -30.46 15.32 -26.32
N GLY A 96 -30.19 14.01 -26.52
CA GLY A 96 -29.78 13.44 -27.79
C GLY A 96 -28.28 13.59 -28.14
N ARG A 97 -27.48 14.22 -27.31
CA ARG A 97 -26.02 14.34 -27.50
C ARG A 97 -25.32 13.01 -27.24
N ASP A 98 -24.27 12.77 -28.00
CA ASP A 98 -23.26 11.73 -27.68
C ASP A 98 -22.10 12.41 -26.97
N LEU A 99 -22.26 12.61 -25.65
CA LEU A 99 -21.27 13.32 -24.84
C LEU A 99 -19.93 12.62 -24.79
N LEU A 100 -19.93 11.29 -24.72
CA LEU A 100 -18.68 10.52 -24.66
C LEU A 100 -17.83 10.76 -25.92
N LYS A 101 -18.46 10.73 -27.10
CA LYS A 101 -17.79 11.02 -28.37
C LYS A 101 -17.26 12.44 -28.45
N GLU A 102 -18.09 13.44 -28.04
CA GLU A 102 -17.70 14.86 -28.04
C GLU A 102 -16.47 15.09 -27.13
N VAL A 103 -16.49 14.54 -25.90
CA VAL A 103 -15.43 14.73 -24.92
C VAL A 103 -14.13 14.03 -25.34
N ILE A 104 -14.19 12.78 -25.85
CA ILE A 104 -13.00 12.07 -26.35
C ILE A 104 -12.33 12.86 -27.48
N ALA A 105 -13.08 13.28 -28.49
CA ALA A 105 -12.54 14.04 -29.62
C ALA A 105 -11.86 15.35 -29.18
N ALA A 106 -12.48 16.06 -28.24
CA ALA A 106 -11.94 17.31 -27.72
C ALA A 106 -10.68 17.09 -26.82
N LEU A 107 -10.63 16.04 -26.03
CA LEU A 107 -9.45 15.66 -25.23
C LEU A 107 -8.28 15.29 -26.14
N HIS A 108 -8.51 14.46 -27.16
CA HIS A 108 -7.47 14.09 -28.14
C HIS A 108 -6.95 15.31 -28.90
N THR A 109 -7.84 16.23 -29.31
CA THR A 109 -7.43 17.50 -29.94
C THR A 109 -6.52 18.32 -29.02
N ALA A 110 -6.74 18.26 -27.70
CA ALA A 110 -5.91 18.91 -26.69
C ALA A 110 -4.69 18.10 -26.26
N GLY A 111 -4.40 16.96 -26.89
CA GLY A 111 -3.25 16.10 -26.61
C GLY A 111 -3.38 15.31 -25.30
N MET A 112 -4.59 15.12 -24.80
CA MET A 112 -4.89 14.35 -23.58
C MET A 112 -5.58 13.04 -23.92
N ARG A 113 -5.31 12.00 -23.12
CA ARG A 113 -5.95 10.69 -23.21
C ARG A 113 -7.32 10.68 -22.53
N ALA A 114 -8.24 9.88 -23.06
CA ALA A 114 -9.58 9.68 -22.52
C ALA A 114 -9.72 8.28 -21.92
N ILE A 115 -9.86 8.19 -20.59
CA ILE A 115 -10.03 6.94 -19.86
C ILE A 115 -11.50 6.78 -19.49
N ALA A 116 -12.20 5.84 -20.11
CA ALA A 116 -13.64 5.62 -19.88
C ALA A 116 -13.88 5.02 -18.48
N ARG A 117 -14.53 5.76 -17.60
CA ARG A 117 -14.94 5.24 -16.28
C ARG A 117 -16.27 4.51 -16.42
N VAL A 118 -16.30 3.28 -15.97
CA VAL A 118 -17.50 2.46 -15.86
C VAL A 118 -17.73 2.05 -14.39
N ASP A 119 -18.99 2.03 -13.98
CA ASP A 119 -19.39 1.60 -12.63
C ASP A 119 -20.39 0.45 -12.72
N PHE A 120 -19.87 -0.76 -12.54
CA PHE A 120 -20.66 -1.99 -12.54
C PHE A 120 -20.94 -2.52 -11.13
N SER A 121 -20.70 -1.74 -10.09
CA SER A 121 -20.89 -2.19 -8.70
C SER A 121 -22.35 -2.28 -8.29
N LYS A 122 -23.22 -1.57 -8.96
CA LYS A 122 -24.64 -1.43 -8.61
C LYS A 122 -25.49 -1.30 -9.86
N ALA A 123 -26.78 -1.62 -9.73
CA ALA A 123 -27.74 -1.38 -10.80
C ALA A 123 -29.06 -0.81 -10.29
N ARG A 124 -29.91 -0.37 -11.21
CA ARG A 124 -31.20 0.26 -10.97
C ARG A 124 -32.30 -0.79 -10.72
N ALA A 125 -33.45 -0.32 -10.24
CA ALA A 125 -34.55 -1.17 -9.82
C ALA A 125 -35.23 -1.95 -10.96
N ASP A 126 -35.20 -1.44 -12.18
CA ASP A 126 -35.72 -2.13 -13.37
C ASP A 126 -34.95 -3.42 -13.65
N LEU A 127 -33.63 -3.37 -13.69
CA LEU A 127 -32.80 -4.55 -13.85
C LEU A 127 -32.95 -5.54 -12.68
N PHE A 128 -33.05 -5.03 -11.45
CA PHE A 128 -33.31 -5.91 -10.28
C PHE A 128 -34.65 -6.62 -10.37
N ARG A 129 -35.71 -5.96 -10.85
CA ARG A 129 -37.03 -6.57 -11.00
C ARG A 129 -37.01 -7.73 -11.99
N ASP A 130 -36.30 -7.56 -13.11
CA ASP A 130 -36.31 -8.52 -14.22
C ASP A 130 -35.25 -9.63 -14.02
N HIS A 131 -34.14 -9.36 -13.29
CA HIS A 131 -33.05 -10.29 -13.01
C HIS A 131 -32.67 -10.31 -11.53
N PRO A 132 -33.57 -10.68 -10.60
CA PRO A 132 -33.33 -10.58 -9.16
C PRO A 132 -32.19 -11.51 -8.65
N ASP A 133 -31.78 -12.52 -9.42
CA ASP A 133 -30.71 -13.47 -9.14
C ASP A 133 -29.31 -12.92 -9.45
N TRP A 134 -29.17 -11.73 -10.06
CA TRP A 134 -27.90 -11.10 -10.34
C TRP A 134 -27.34 -10.28 -9.16
N PHE A 135 -28.11 -10.14 -8.10
CA PHE A 135 -27.82 -9.21 -7.03
C PHE A 135 -27.40 -9.89 -5.73
N VAL A 136 -26.65 -9.15 -4.93
CA VAL A 136 -26.22 -9.58 -3.61
C VAL A 136 -27.44 -9.86 -2.73
N ARG A 137 -27.41 -11.02 -2.06
CA ARG A 137 -28.40 -11.42 -1.06
C ARG A 137 -27.76 -11.58 0.29
N SER A 138 -28.40 -11.04 1.31
CA SER A 138 -28.09 -11.34 2.71
C SER A 138 -28.46 -12.77 3.06
N ALA A 139 -28.11 -13.26 4.24
CA ALA A 139 -28.40 -14.62 4.69
C ALA A 139 -29.90 -14.92 4.82
N ASP A 140 -30.72 -13.90 5.07
CA ASP A 140 -32.19 -13.96 5.13
C ASP A 140 -32.87 -13.89 3.74
N GLY A 141 -32.08 -13.78 2.67
CA GLY A 141 -32.55 -13.65 1.30
C GLY A 141 -32.87 -12.23 0.85
N SER A 142 -32.80 -11.24 1.74
CA SER A 142 -33.06 -9.84 1.40
C SER A 142 -31.99 -9.30 0.43
N PRO A 143 -32.37 -8.43 -0.55
CA PRO A 143 -31.39 -7.77 -1.42
C PRO A 143 -30.63 -6.70 -0.66
N ARG A 144 -29.35 -6.59 -0.96
CA ARG A 144 -28.52 -5.50 -0.43
C ARG A 144 -28.66 -4.26 -1.29
N MET A 145 -28.87 -3.13 -0.65
CA MET A 145 -29.04 -1.84 -1.30
C MET A 145 -28.01 -0.81 -0.83
N ALA A 146 -27.64 0.09 -1.74
CA ALA A 146 -26.87 1.30 -1.45
C ALA A 146 -27.64 2.51 -1.97
N GLY A 147 -28.37 3.18 -1.08
CA GLY A 147 -29.35 4.21 -1.45
C GLY A 147 -30.48 3.61 -2.29
N LYS A 148 -30.72 4.15 -3.49
CA LYS A 148 -31.75 3.66 -4.43
C LYS A 148 -31.29 2.53 -5.37
N TYR A 149 -30.04 2.09 -5.25
CA TYR A 149 -29.44 1.10 -6.14
C TYR A 149 -29.25 -0.24 -5.42
N TYR A 150 -29.22 -1.33 -6.19
CA TYR A 150 -28.99 -2.69 -5.73
C TYR A 150 -27.56 -3.10 -6.00
N ASP A 151 -26.91 -3.68 -5.00
CA ASP A 151 -25.53 -4.17 -5.11
C ASP A 151 -25.46 -5.44 -5.98
N VAL A 152 -24.56 -5.45 -6.95
CA VAL A 152 -24.39 -6.54 -7.92
C VAL A 152 -23.49 -7.64 -7.36
N CYS A 153 -23.82 -8.91 -7.63
CA CYS A 153 -22.99 -10.04 -7.26
C CYS A 153 -21.91 -10.30 -8.33
N PRO A 154 -20.61 -10.33 -7.97
CA PRO A 154 -19.52 -10.64 -8.93
C PRO A 154 -19.62 -12.03 -9.58
N ASN A 155 -20.31 -12.99 -8.96
CA ASN A 155 -20.53 -14.32 -9.51
C ASN A 155 -21.77 -14.43 -10.42
N SER A 156 -22.48 -13.31 -10.65
CA SER A 156 -23.66 -13.29 -11.49
C SER A 156 -23.31 -13.03 -12.97
N PRO A 157 -24.21 -13.31 -13.90
CA PRO A 157 -24.05 -12.96 -15.31
C PRO A 157 -23.90 -11.45 -15.58
N TYR A 158 -24.28 -10.59 -14.63
CA TYR A 158 -24.18 -9.14 -14.77
C TYR A 158 -22.75 -8.65 -15.10
N LEU A 159 -21.73 -9.17 -14.38
CA LEU A 159 -20.32 -8.88 -14.68
C LEU A 159 -19.75 -9.78 -15.79
N GLY A 160 -20.57 -10.05 -16.80
CA GLY A 160 -20.27 -10.87 -17.97
C GLY A 160 -21.23 -10.52 -19.12
N GLU A 161 -21.69 -11.54 -19.84
CA GLU A 161 -22.56 -11.41 -21.02
C GLU A 161 -23.92 -10.78 -20.69
N GLY A 162 -24.37 -10.81 -19.44
CA GLY A 162 -25.66 -10.23 -19.05
C GLY A 162 -25.69 -8.71 -19.18
N PHE A 163 -24.56 -8.01 -18.87
CA PHE A 163 -24.54 -6.55 -18.93
C PHE A 163 -23.15 -5.95 -19.19
N ALA A 164 -22.12 -6.30 -18.38
CA ALA A 164 -20.85 -5.60 -18.43
C ALA A 164 -20.11 -5.80 -19.77
N PHE A 165 -20.06 -7.02 -20.32
CA PHE A 165 -19.40 -7.29 -21.59
C PHE A 165 -20.04 -6.56 -22.77
N PRO A 166 -21.38 -6.58 -22.96
CA PRO A 166 -22.03 -5.75 -23.96
C PRO A 166 -21.67 -4.28 -23.87
N VAL A 167 -21.67 -3.69 -22.67
CA VAL A 167 -21.30 -2.27 -22.47
C VAL A 167 -19.84 -2.00 -22.85
N ILE A 168 -18.91 -2.88 -22.42
CA ILE A 168 -17.48 -2.77 -22.75
C ILE A 168 -17.28 -2.86 -24.27
N ARG A 169 -17.90 -3.84 -24.93
CA ARG A 169 -17.85 -4.00 -26.40
C ARG A 169 -18.41 -2.79 -27.15
N GLU A 170 -19.53 -2.25 -26.67
CA GLU A 170 -20.15 -1.06 -27.27
C GLU A 170 -19.21 0.14 -27.19
N ILE A 171 -18.61 0.37 -26.02
CA ILE A 171 -17.66 1.48 -25.84
C ILE A 171 -16.40 1.26 -26.69
N LEU A 172 -15.77 0.08 -26.64
CA LEU A 172 -14.53 -0.20 -27.38
C LEU A 172 -14.66 -0.18 -28.89
N LYS A 173 -15.83 -0.57 -29.43
CA LYS A 173 -16.10 -0.56 -30.87
C LYS A 173 -16.59 0.79 -31.38
N GLY A 174 -17.30 1.54 -30.54
CA GLY A 174 -17.93 2.81 -30.92
C GLY A 174 -17.08 4.05 -30.67
N TYR A 175 -16.08 3.97 -29.77
CA TYR A 175 -15.33 5.11 -29.26
C TYR A 175 -13.82 4.85 -29.19
N ASP A 176 -13.06 5.88 -29.51
CA ASP A 176 -11.60 5.84 -29.46
C ASP A 176 -11.08 6.16 -28.05
N VAL A 177 -11.44 5.30 -27.07
CA VAL A 177 -10.96 5.43 -25.69
C VAL A 177 -9.53 4.90 -25.58
N ASP A 178 -8.68 5.57 -24.79
CA ASP A 178 -7.31 5.10 -24.48
C ASP A 178 -7.27 4.07 -23.35
N GLY A 179 -8.35 3.97 -22.60
CA GLY A 179 -8.42 3.01 -21.49
C GLY A 179 -9.75 2.95 -20.77
N PHE A 180 -9.79 2.01 -19.83
CA PHE A 180 -10.90 1.82 -18.89
C PHE A 180 -10.48 2.00 -17.46
N HIS A 181 -11.37 2.58 -16.68
CA HIS A 181 -11.30 2.65 -15.23
C HIS A 181 -12.56 2.05 -14.61
N LEU A 182 -12.41 0.92 -13.92
CA LEU A 182 -13.53 0.32 -13.16
C LEU A 182 -13.63 0.94 -11.77
N ASN A 183 -14.78 1.52 -11.50
CA ASN A 183 -15.08 2.04 -10.17
C ASN A 183 -15.53 0.91 -9.25
N ALA A 184 -14.92 0.80 -8.07
CA ALA A 184 -15.30 -0.01 -6.94
C ALA A 184 -15.94 -1.38 -7.30
N GLY A 185 -15.12 -2.30 -7.81
CA GLY A 185 -15.54 -3.69 -8.06
C GLY A 185 -15.52 -4.55 -6.78
N GLY A 186 -15.69 -5.87 -6.95
CA GLY A 186 -15.64 -6.86 -5.88
C GLY A 186 -16.95 -7.07 -5.16
N PHE A 187 -16.91 -7.86 -4.10
CA PHE A 187 -18.09 -8.14 -3.29
C PHE A 187 -18.39 -6.97 -2.37
N PRO A 188 -19.61 -6.41 -2.37
CA PRO A 188 -19.97 -5.37 -1.41
C PRO A 188 -20.29 -5.92 0.00
N GLY A 189 -19.66 -7.00 0.40
CA GLY A 189 -19.82 -7.74 1.64
C GLY A 189 -20.03 -9.22 1.36
N HIS A 190 -20.59 -9.97 2.34
CA HIS A 190 -20.92 -11.38 2.14
C HIS A 190 -22.19 -11.54 1.28
N CYS A 191 -22.16 -12.44 0.30
CA CYS A 191 -23.28 -12.70 -0.61
C CYS A 191 -23.74 -14.14 -0.51
N CYS A 192 -25.04 -14.34 -0.22
CA CYS A 192 -25.72 -15.64 -0.12
C CYS A 192 -26.67 -15.93 -1.31
N CYS A 193 -26.50 -15.26 -2.47
CA CYS A 193 -27.34 -15.50 -3.65
C CYS A 193 -27.16 -16.92 -4.20
N SER A 194 -28.11 -17.39 -5.05
CA SER A 194 -28.06 -18.75 -5.64
C SER A 194 -26.75 -19.01 -6.38
N LYS A 195 -26.25 -18.04 -7.16
CA LYS A 195 -24.99 -18.20 -7.91
C LYS A 195 -23.77 -18.40 -7.02
N CYS A 196 -23.71 -17.70 -5.88
CA CYS A 196 -22.66 -17.91 -4.87
C CYS A 196 -22.81 -19.30 -4.21
N GLN A 197 -24.01 -19.72 -3.90
CA GLN A 197 -24.27 -21.04 -3.31
C GLN A 197 -23.89 -22.17 -4.28
N GLU A 198 -24.35 -22.09 -5.53
CA GLU A 198 -24.02 -23.07 -6.59
C GLU A 198 -22.50 -23.17 -6.81
N LYS A 199 -21.80 -22.05 -6.95
CA LYS A 199 -20.35 -21.98 -7.18
C LYS A 199 -19.54 -22.52 -6.00
N TYR A 200 -19.95 -22.20 -4.76
CA TYR A 200 -19.30 -22.71 -3.55
C TYR A 200 -19.53 -24.21 -3.39
N GLN A 201 -20.78 -24.68 -3.56
CA GLN A 201 -21.13 -26.09 -3.51
C GLN A 201 -20.37 -26.91 -4.57
N ALA A 202 -20.29 -26.42 -5.80
CA ALA A 202 -19.56 -27.09 -6.86
C ALA A 202 -18.06 -27.23 -6.55
N ARG A 203 -17.48 -26.24 -5.85
CA ARG A 203 -16.06 -26.26 -5.52
C ARG A 203 -15.71 -27.11 -4.31
N PHE A 204 -16.54 -27.08 -3.27
CA PHE A 204 -16.21 -27.67 -1.97
C PHE A 204 -17.12 -28.83 -1.55
N GLY A 205 -18.17 -29.10 -2.28
CA GLY A 205 -19.19 -30.10 -1.88
C GLY A 205 -19.97 -29.72 -0.62
N ALA A 206 -19.87 -28.46 -0.18
CA ALA A 206 -20.41 -27.97 1.08
C ALA A 206 -21.33 -26.76 0.88
N LYS A 207 -22.25 -26.55 1.80
CA LYS A 207 -23.12 -25.38 1.80
C LYS A 207 -22.30 -24.11 2.08
N LEU A 208 -22.59 -23.02 1.34
CA LEU A 208 -22.00 -21.73 1.58
C LEU A 208 -22.31 -21.25 3.01
N PRO A 209 -21.31 -20.91 3.85
CA PRO A 209 -21.55 -20.34 5.16
C PRO A 209 -22.35 -19.04 5.06
N SER A 210 -23.30 -18.82 5.96
CA SER A 210 -24.17 -17.62 5.95
C SER A 210 -23.49 -16.36 6.47
N ARG A 211 -22.38 -16.51 7.20
CA ARG A 211 -21.55 -15.43 7.76
C ARG A 211 -20.12 -15.90 7.95
N ILE A 212 -19.23 -14.97 8.17
CA ILE A 212 -17.88 -15.26 8.70
C ILE A 212 -18.01 -15.47 10.20
N ASP A 213 -17.62 -16.65 10.67
CA ASP A 213 -17.49 -17.00 12.09
C ASP A 213 -16.09 -17.60 12.31
N TRP A 214 -15.21 -16.84 12.90
CA TRP A 214 -13.82 -17.25 13.09
C TRP A 214 -13.61 -18.42 14.07
N LYS A 215 -14.68 -18.89 14.72
CA LYS A 215 -14.66 -20.13 15.51
C LYS A 215 -14.84 -21.35 14.62
N ASP A 216 -15.32 -21.15 13.39
CA ASP A 216 -15.51 -22.19 12.39
C ASP A 216 -14.40 -22.09 11.32
N GLY A 217 -13.67 -23.19 11.10
CA GLY A 217 -12.63 -23.29 10.08
C GLY A 217 -13.15 -23.03 8.65
N ALA A 218 -14.45 -23.16 8.40
CA ALA A 218 -15.08 -22.80 7.13
C ALA A 218 -14.93 -21.31 6.77
N SER A 219 -14.73 -20.44 7.75
CA SER A 219 -14.57 -18.99 7.53
C SER A 219 -13.28 -18.66 6.80
N THR A 220 -12.17 -19.32 7.11
CA THR A 220 -10.92 -19.15 6.35
C THR A 220 -11.07 -19.60 4.90
N GLN A 221 -11.76 -20.70 4.66
CA GLN A 221 -12.10 -21.19 3.32
C GLN A 221 -13.00 -20.21 2.57
N LEU A 222 -14.02 -19.65 3.25
CA LEU A 222 -14.95 -18.66 2.69
C LEU A 222 -14.22 -17.39 2.24
N VAL A 223 -13.35 -16.82 3.07
CA VAL A 223 -12.58 -15.61 2.73
C VAL A 223 -11.67 -15.89 1.53
N SER A 224 -10.94 -16.99 1.53
CA SER A 224 -10.08 -17.39 0.41
C SER A 224 -10.87 -17.61 -0.88
N TRP A 225 -12.04 -18.24 -0.81
CA TRP A 225 -12.92 -18.44 -1.95
C TRP A 225 -13.47 -17.12 -2.52
N ARG A 226 -13.79 -16.16 -1.66
CA ARG A 226 -14.22 -14.82 -2.12
C ARG A 226 -13.13 -14.11 -2.90
N TYR A 227 -11.88 -14.14 -2.44
CA TYR A 227 -10.74 -13.61 -3.19
C TYR A 227 -10.57 -14.28 -4.56
N GLN A 228 -10.64 -15.61 -4.61
CA GLN A 228 -10.58 -16.36 -5.86
C GLN A 228 -11.73 -16.01 -6.81
N SER A 229 -12.95 -15.90 -6.30
CA SER A 229 -14.11 -15.52 -7.11
C SER A 229 -13.99 -14.12 -7.70
N SER A 230 -13.43 -13.17 -6.94
CA SER A 230 -13.11 -11.83 -7.46
C SER A 230 -12.03 -11.90 -8.54
N ALA A 231 -10.94 -12.61 -8.29
CA ALA A 231 -9.85 -12.76 -9.25
C ALA A 231 -10.35 -13.36 -10.58
N GLU A 232 -11.15 -14.42 -10.55
CA GLU A 232 -11.78 -15.01 -11.72
C GLU A 232 -12.68 -14.03 -12.50
N CYS A 233 -13.41 -13.17 -11.76
CA CYS A 233 -14.27 -12.14 -12.36
C CYS A 233 -13.43 -11.07 -13.08
N PHE A 234 -12.40 -10.54 -12.42
CA PHE A 234 -11.54 -9.50 -13.01
C PHE A 234 -10.67 -10.02 -14.15
N THR A 235 -10.23 -11.28 -14.10
CA THR A 235 -9.52 -11.94 -15.20
C THR A 235 -10.41 -12.02 -16.44
N ARG A 236 -11.68 -12.42 -16.30
CA ARG A 236 -12.63 -12.46 -17.43
C ARG A 236 -12.89 -11.07 -18.03
N LEU A 237 -12.98 -10.02 -17.18
CA LEU A 237 -13.10 -8.63 -17.66
C LEU A 237 -11.85 -8.20 -18.43
N HIS A 238 -10.66 -8.56 -17.94
CA HIS A 238 -9.40 -8.28 -18.61
C HIS A 238 -9.30 -8.99 -19.98
N GLU A 239 -9.65 -10.26 -20.02
CA GLU A 239 -9.66 -11.07 -21.24
C GLU A 239 -10.66 -10.50 -22.27
N GLU A 240 -11.86 -10.09 -21.82
CA GLU A 240 -12.86 -9.48 -22.69
C GLU A 240 -12.38 -8.18 -23.32
N ILE A 241 -11.78 -7.29 -22.53
CA ILE A 241 -11.19 -6.04 -23.02
C ILE A 241 -10.10 -6.34 -24.06
N GLY A 242 -9.18 -7.25 -23.73
CA GLY A 242 -8.07 -7.62 -24.60
C GLY A 242 -8.51 -8.34 -25.88
N ALA A 243 -9.63 -9.06 -25.86
CA ALA A 243 -10.21 -9.71 -27.03
C ALA A 243 -10.79 -8.70 -28.04
N VAL A 244 -11.28 -7.54 -27.54
CA VAL A 244 -11.83 -6.48 -28.41
C VAL A 244 -10.71 -5.55 -28.88
N ARG A 245 -9.82 -5.09 -27.96
CA ARG A 245 -8.69 -4.20 -28.26
C ARG A 245 -7.51 -4.49 -27.31
N LYS A 246 -6.36 -4.85 -27.87
CA LYS A 246 -5.15 -5.23 -27.08
C LYS A 246 -4.37 -4.06 -26.49
N ASP A 247 -4.49 -2.89 -27.08
CA ASP A 247 -3.74 -1.66 -26.76
C ASP A 247 -4.49 -0.73 -25.80
N VAL A 248 -5.49 -1.25 -25.07
CA VAL A 248 -6.31 -0.47 -24.15
C VAL A 248 -5.76 -0.59 -22.73
N PHE A 249 -5.50 0.55 -22.12
CA PHE A 249 -5.20 0.63 -20.69
C PHE A 249 -6.41 0.18 -19.86
N TRP A 250 -6.15 -0.60 -18.81
CA TRP A 250 -7.18 -1.11 -17.92
C TRP A 250 -6.75 -1.05 -16.46
N THR A 251 -7.57 -0.45 -15.61
CA THR A 251 -7.33 -0.38 -14.16
C THR A 251 -8.64 -0.36 -13.37
N GLY A 252 -8.55 -0.64 -12.07
CA GLY A 252 -9.69 -0.60 -11.15
C GLY A 252 -9.27 -0.21 -9.74
N GLU A 253 -10.21 0.27 -8.93
CA GLU A 253 -9.94 0.74 -7.57
C GLU A 253 -9.76 -0.43 -6.61
N LEU A 254 -8.54 -0.55 -6.04
CA LEU A 254 -8.20 -1.47 -4.96
C LEU A 254 -8.00 -0.70 -3.64
N ALA A 255 -8.04 -1.40 -2.52
CA ALA A 255 -7.83 -0.80 -1.19
C ALA A 255 -6.42 -0.24 -1.03
N GLY A 256 -6.32 0.92 -0.39
CA GLY A 256 -5.06 1.39 0.20
C GLY A 256 -4.81 0.76 1.57
N LEU A 257 -3.58 0.90 2.05
CA LEU A 257 -3.24 0.39 3.37
C LEU A 257 -3.84 1.21 4.51
N ASP A 258 -4.38 2.39 4.25
CA ASP A 258 -5.12 3.23 5.22
C ASP A 258 -6.48 2.63 5.62
N ASN A 259 -7.00 1.68 4.84
CA ASN A 259 -8.20 0.91 5.17
C ASN A 259 -7.92 -0.59 5.05
N PRO A 260 -7.21 -1.17 6.02
CA PRO A 260 -6.59 -2.48 5.89
C PRO A 260 -7.59 -3.64 5.72
N THR A 261 -8.83 -3.52 6.26
CA THR A 261 -9.84 -4.58 6.16
C THR A 261 -10.63 -4.53 4.85
N TRP A 262 -10.53 -3.42 4.09
CA TRP A 262 -11.34 -3.25 2.89
C TRP A 262 -11.05 -4.30 1.80
N SER A 263 -9.79 -4.74 1.68
CA SER A 263 -9.42 -5.83 0.78
C SER A 263 -10.23 -7.11 1.09
N ARG A 264 -10.32 -7.50 2.36
CA ARG A 264 -11.13 -8.64 2.81
C ARG A 264 -12.63 -8.40 2.64
N ASP A 265 -13.11 -7.22 3.02
CA ASP A 265 -14.53 -6.91 3.02
C ASP A 265 -15.09 -6.86 1.59
N LYS A 266 -14.30 -6.40 0.63
CA LYS A 266 -14.63 -6.36 -0.79
C LYS A 266 -14.11 -7.55 -1.59
N ALA A 267 -13.32 -8.41 -0.97
CA ALA A 267 -12.61 -9.52 -1.62
C ALA A 267 -11.71 -9.04 -2.80
N LEU A 268 -10.98 -7.97 -2.58
CA LEU A 268 -10.07 -7.35 -3.56
C LEU A 268 -8.64 -7.45 -3.07
N ASP A 269 -8.05 -8.65 -3.16
CA ASP A 269 -6.65 -8.88 -2.85
C ASP A 269 -5.74 -8.32 -3.94
N ILE A 270 -4.86 -7.38 -3.58
CA ILE A 270 -3.93 -6.74 -4.53
C ILE A 270 -3.01 -7.77 -5.18
N VAL A 271 -2.53 -8.74 -4.43
CA VAL A 271 -1.65 -9.81 -4.94
C VAL A 271 -2.39 -10.71 -5.91
N GLY A 272 -3.56 -11.19 -5.52
CA GLY A 272 -4.40 -12.07 -6.35
C GLY A 272 -4.90 -11.40 -7.63
N LEU A 273 -4.97 -10.07 -7.65
CA LEU A 273 -5.44 -9.27 -8.80
C LEU A 273 -4.30 -8.66 -9.63
N SER A 274 -3.03 -8.92 -9.29
CA SER A 274 -1.87 -8.26 -9.92
C SER A 274 -1.81 -8.43 -11.43
N HIS A 275 -2.27 -9.57 -11.95
CA HIS A 275 -2.27 -9.88 -13.40
C HIS A 275 -3.59 -9.48 -14.11
N SER A 276 -4.59 -9.00 -13.37
CA SER A 276 -5.90 -8.65 -13.94
C SER A 276 -5.98 -7.23 -14.47
N PHE A 277 -4.92 -6.42 -14.33
CA PHE A 277 -4.91 -5.01 -14.71
C PHE A 277 -3.64 -4.63 -15.49
N SER A 278 -3.75 -3.62 -16.36
CA SER A 278 -2.60 -3.02 -17.03
C SER A 278 -1.65 -2.31 -16.05
N SER A 279 -2.20 -1.69 -15.01
CA SER A 279 -1.48 -1.14 -13.87
C SER A 279 -2.37 -1.23 -12.62
N LEU A 280 -1.78 -1.59 -11.49
CA LEU A 280 -2.47 -1.64 -10.21
C LEU A 280 -2.76 -0.22 -9.70
N MET A 281 -4.01 0.03 -9.34
CA MET A 281 -4.41 1.28 -8.73
C MET A 281 -4.94 1.04 -7.32
N SER A 282 -4.38 1.75 -6.35
CA SER A 282 -4.80 1.66 -4.95
C SER A 282 -5.29 3.01 -4.45
N THR A 283 -6.40 2.99 -3.73
CA THR A 283 -7.06 4.19 -3.22
C THR A 283 -6.61 4.50 -1.82
N VAL A 284 -6.07 5.69 -1.60
CA VAL A 284 -5.80 6.25 -0.27
C VAL A 284 -6.91 7.26 0.04
N ASP A 285 -7.74 6.90 1.00
CA ASP A 285 -8.93 7.67 1.39
C ASP A 285 -8.62 8.76 2.42
N ASN A 286 -7.55 8.60 3.20
CA ASN A 286 -7.30 9.39 4.41
C ASN A 286 -8.54 9.50 5.34
N ALA A 287 -9.46 8.54 5.20
CA ALA A 287 -10.73 8.53 5.92
C ALA A 287 -10.58 8.04 7.37
N SER A 288 -9.43 7.47 7.72
CA SER A 288 -9.18 7.00 9.07
C SER A 288 -9.18 8.16 10.06
N PRO A 289 -9.89 8.04 11.20
CA PRO A 289 -9.81 9.00 12.29
C PRO A 289 -8.45 8.98 13.00
N ASP A 290 -7.59 8.02 12.70
CA ASP A 290 -6.25 7.93 13.30
C ASP A 290 -5.34 9.04 12.77
N PRO A 291 -4.91 9.98 13.62
CA PRO A 291 -4.05 11.07 13.19
C PRO A 291 -2.66 10.61 12.74
N ASP A 292 -2.28 9.36 13.04
CA ASP A 292 -0.92 8.86 12.90
C ASP A 292 -0.66 8.08 11.59
N LEU A 293 -1.61 8.03 10.66
CA LEU A 293 -1.40 7.48 9.31
C LEU A 293 -0.60 8.42 8.38
N ARG A 294 0.28 9.21 8.94
CA ARG A 294 1.13 10.20 8.26
C ARG A 294 1.90 9.63 7.06
N TRP A 295 2.36 8.39 7.14
CA TRP A 295 3.20 7.74 6.13
C TRP A 295 2.46 6.80 5.18
N VAL A 296 1.13 6.69 5.30
CA VAL A 296 0.36 5.64 4.63
C VAL A 296 0.32 5.76 3.10
N ALA A 297 0.37 6.97 2.56
CA ALA A 297 0.38 7.16 1.10
C ALA A 297 1.67 6.60 0.47
N GLY A 298 2.82 6.87 1.09
CA GLY A 298 4.12 6.29 0.70
C GLY A 298 4.16 4.78 0.94
N MET A 299 3.67 4.32 2.08
CA MET A 299 3.58 2.91 2.41
C MET A 299 2.75 2.13 1.38
N THR A 300 1.59 2.67 1.02
CA THR A 300 0.70 2.09 -0.01
C THR A 300 1.39 2.05 -1.38
N ALA A 301 2.00 3.16 -1.82
CA ALA A 301 2.71 3.21 -3.09
C ALA A 301 3.84 2.18 -3.16
N SER A 302 4.65 2.10 -2.10
CA SER A 302 5.74 1.13 -1.99
C SER A 302 5.25 -0.32 -2.02
N TYR A 303 4.18 -0.64 -1.28
CA TYR A 303 3.57 -1.97 -1.26
C TYR A 303 3.03 -2.39 -2.64
N VAL A 304 2.20 -1.54 -3.26
CA VAL A 304 1.61 -1.87 -4.57
C VAL A 304 2.68 -1.98 -5.65
N ARG A 305 3.75 -1.16 -5.56
CA ARG A 305 4.93 -1.27 -6.44
C ARG A 305 5.63 -2.62 -6.33
N SER A 306 5.70 -3.17 -5.13
CA SER A 306 6.36 -4.47 -4.88
C SER A 306 5.58 -5.67 -5.43
N VAL A 307 4.27 -5.52 -5.59
CA VAL A 307 3.38 -6.57 -6.13
C VAL A 307 3.33 -6.54 -7.65
N GLY A 308 3.28 -5.34 -8.24
CA GLY A 308 3.23 -5.14 -9.68
C GLY A 308 4.63 -4.97 -10.28
N GLU A 309 4.80 -5.33 -11.55
CA GLU A 309 6.03 -5.07 -12.30
C GLU A 309 6.10 -3.61 -12.82
N ARG A 310 5.01 -2.86 -12.70
CA ARG A 310 4.78 -1.52 -13.25
C ARG A 310 4.62 -0.47 -12.17
N PRO A 311 4.84 0.83 -12.45
CA PRO A 311 4.53 1.88 -11.50
C PRO A 311 3.06 1.80 -11.05
N PRO A 312 2.77 1.81 -9.73
CA PRO A 312 1.41 1.80 -9.25
C PRO A 312 0.74 3.15 -9.49
N ILE A 313 -0.58 3.15 -9.54
CA ILE A 313 -1.39 4.37 -9.55
C ILE A 313 -1.95 4.58 -8.14
N ILE A 314 -1.65 5.70 -7.54
CA ILE A 314 -2.24 6.06 -6.26
C ILE A 314 -3.41 7.03 -6.50
N ASN A 315 -4.60 6.53 -6.23
CA ASN A 315 -5.83 7.30 -6.26
C ASN A 315 -5.98 8.04 -4.93
N LEU A 316 -5.64 9.34 -4.92
CA LEU A 316 -5.70 10.16 -3.71
C LEU A 316 -7.04 10.88 -3.64
N LYS A 317 -7.92 10.44 -2.75
CA LYS A 317 -9.18 11.16 -2.54
C LYS A 317 -8.94 12.51 -1.87
N VAL A 318 -9.58 13.52 -2.43
CA VAL A 318 -9.45 14.91 -1.98
C VAL A 318 -10.35 15.25 -0.78
N SER A 319 -11.39 14.42 -0.54
CA SER A 319 -12.38 14.68 0.51
C SER A 319 -11.79 14.57 1.92
N MET A 320 -12.34 15.39 2.83
CA MET A 320 -12.04 15.33 4.25
C MET A 320 -12.45 13.97 4.83
N ARG A 321 -11.58 13.31 5.54
CA ARG A 321 -11.65 12.11 6.41
C ARG A 321 -12.96 11.29 6.49
N SER A 322 -13.98 11.61 5.71
CA SER A 322 -15.28 10.92 5.69
C SER A 322 -15.94 11.05 4.33
N ALA A 323 -16.44 9.93 3.82
CA ALA A 323 -17.27 9.92 2.62
C ALA A 323 -18.54 10.80 2.76
N GLY A 324 -18.99 11.05 3.99
CA GLY A 324 -20.11 11.97 4.26
C GLY A 324 -19.80 13.44 3.98
N TRP A 325 -18.52 13.81 3.93
CA TRP A 325 -18.06 15.17 3.63
C TRP A 325 -17.39 15.28 2.25
N ALA A 326 -17.95 14.59 1.26
CA ALA A 326 -17.41 14.55 -0.10
C ALA A 326 -17.25 15.92 -0.77
N HIS A 327 -18.03 16.93 -0.33
CA HIS A 327 -17.94 18.31 -0.84
C HIS A 327 -16.95 19.21 -0.10
N ALA A 328 -16.30 18.70 0.97
CA ALA A 328 -15.26 19.41 1.69
C ALA A 328 -13.91 18.75 1.45
N SER A 329 -12.93 19.52 1.03
CA SER A 329 -11.58 19.06 0.77
C SER A 329 -10.74 19.02 2.05
N MET A 330 -9.78 18.11 2.12
CA MET A 330 -8.73 18.18 3.15
C MET A 330 -7.84 19.42 2.96
N PRO A 331 -7.11 19.86 3.99
CA PRO A 331 -6.18 20.97 3.86
C PRO A 331 -5.19 20.74 2.70
N PRO A 332 -4.85 21.77 1.90
CA PRO A 332 -3.93 21.63 0.77
C PRO A 332 -2.56 21.06 1.14
N ALA A 333 -2.00 21.44 2.29
CA ALA A 333 -0.73 20.92 2.76
C ALA A 333 -0.78 19.42 3.05
N GLU A 334 -1.89 18.95 3.65
CA GLU A 334 -2.14 17.53 3.91
C GLU A 334 -2.28 16.74 2.60
N TYR A 335 -3.01 17.28 1.63
CA TYR A 335 -3.19 16.64 0.33
C TYR A 335 -1.89 16.56 -0.47
N ALA A 336 -1.12 17.66 -0.47
CA ALA A 336 0.17 17.75 -1.13
C ALA A 336 1.17 16.73 -0.56
N GLN A 337 1.28 16.62 0.76
CA GLN A 337 2.22 15.67 1.37
C GLN A 337 1.87 14.22 1.06
N CYS A 338 0.59 13.86 0.95
CA CYS A 338 0.17 12.52 0.49
C CYS A 338 0.59 12.27 -0.98
N ALA A 339 0.40 13.27 -1.86
CA ALA A 339 0.80 13.17 -3.25
C ALA A 339 2.33 13.02 -3.39
N TRP A 340 3.11 13.83 -2.68
CA TRP A 340 4.56 13.74 -2.72
C TRP A 340 5.11 12.44 -2.15
N GLN A 341 4.48 11.87 -1.12
CA GLN A 341 4.83 10.54 -0.63
C GLN A 341 4.61 9.47 -1.70
N ALA A 342 3.46 9.48 -2.37
CA ALA A 342 3.18 8.52 -3.44
C ALA A 342 4.22 8.60 -4.55
N ILE A 343 4.56 9.82 -5.00
CA ILE A 343 5.58 10.09 -6.01
C ILE A 343 6.97 9.63 -5.55
N ALA A 344 7.36 9.97 -4.33
CA ALA A 344 8.66 9.63 -3.75
C ALA A 344 8.90 8.12 -3.65
N HIS A 345 7.82 7.30 -3.65
CA HIS A 345 7.86 5.85 -3.65
C HIS A 345 7.58 5.22 -5.04
N GLY A 346 7.69 6.02 -6.11
CA GLY A 346 7.61 5.57 -7.49
C GLY A 346 6.20 5.33 -8.02
N GLY A 347 5.19 5.94 -7.39
CA GLY A 347 3.80 5.93 -7.86
C GLY A 347 3.49 7.02 -8.87
N GLY A 348 2.60 6.72 -9.83
CA GLY A 348 1.82 7.70 -10.57
C GLY A 348 0.60 8.13 -9.74
N LEU A 349 -0.09 9.16 -10.20
CA LEU A 349 -1.23 9.73 -9.49
C LEU A 349 -2.52 9.67 -10.30
N LYS A 350 -3.62 9.36 -9.63
CA LYS A 350 -4.97 9.71 -10.04
C LYS A 350 -5.55 10.66 -8.98
N MET A 351 -5.87 11.87 -9.38
CA MET A 351 -6.35 12.93 -8.47
C MET A 351 -7.81 13.29 -8.80
N PRO A 352 -8.78 12.78 -8.01
CA PRO A 352 -10.20 13.01 -8.28
C PRO A 352 -10.73 14.29 -7.63
N THR A 353 -11.77 14.87 -8.26
CA THR A 353 -12.71 15.82 -7.63
C THR A 353 -14.12 15.22 -7.61
N PHE A 354 -15.01 15.71 -6.73
CA PHE A 354 -16.39 15.28 -6.67
C PHE A 354 -17.30 16.25 -7.43
N GLY A 355 -17.17 16.27 -8.75
CA GLY A 355 -17.83 17.15 -9.69
C GLY A 355 -16.82 17.81 -10.63
N LEU A 356 -17.34 18.59 -11.57
CA LEU A 356 -16.55 19.29 -12.57
C LEU A 356 -15.86 20.52 -11.97
N PRO A 357 -14.62 20.85 -12.38
CA PRO A 357 -13.97 22.11 -12.01
C PRO A 357 -14.88 23.31 -12.39
N GLY A 358 -15.01 24.25 -11.48
CA GLY A 358 -15.94 25.38 -11.60
C GLY A 358 -17.40 25.09 -11.16
N ASN A 359 -17.70 23.81 -10.81
CA ASN A 359 -19.01 23.42 -10.26
C ASN A 359 -18.91 22.70 -8.90
N ILE A 360 -17.70 22.57 -8.36
CA ILE A 360 -17.46 22.03 -7.02
C ILE A 360 -17.44 23.16 -5.99
N GLU A 361 -17.93 22.88 -4.78
CA GLU A 361 -18.02 23.88 -3.70
C GLU A 361 -16.65 24.24 -3.09
N ASP A 362 -15.66 23.35 -3.20
CA ASP A 362 -14.35 23.50 -2.58
C ASP A 362 -13.24 23.20 -3.59
N GLU A 363 -12.67 24.25 -4.14
CA GLU A 363 -11.61 24.17 -5.16
C GLU A 363 -10.18 24.35 -4.61
N ARG A 364 -10.01 24.48 -3.28
CA ARG A 364 -8.70 24.78 -2.68
C ARG A 364 -7.58 23.83 -3.07
N ASN A 365 -7.89 22.59 -3.43
CA ASN A 365 -6.91 21.58 -3.85
C ASN A 365 -6.61 21.56 -5.34
N MET A 366 -7.27 22.37 -6.17
CA MET A 366 -6.95 22.44 -7.61
C MET A 366 -5.50 22.90 -7.84
N ALA A 367 -5.00 23.83 -7.03
CA ALA A 367 -3.59 24.26 -7.09
C ALA A 367 -2.62 23.10 -6.79
N VAL A 368 -2.92 22.27 -5.79
CA VAL A 368 -2.10 21.08 -5.46
C VAL A 368 -2.12 20.08 -6.61
N ILE A 369 -3.29 19.81 -7.20
CA ILE A 369 -3.41 18.91 -8.36
C ILE A 369 -2.53 19.41 -9.51
N THR A 370 -2.67 20.69 -9.87
CA THR A 370 -1.90 21.32 -10.97
C THR A 370 -0.40 21.29 -10.69
N GLU A 371 0.02 21.62 -9.48
CA GLU A 371 1.44 21.64 -9.08
C GLU A 371 2.05 20.23 -9.15
N THR A 372 1.39 19.24 -8.53
CA THR A 372 1.95 17.89 -8.43
C THR A 372 2.01 17.19 -9.78
N LEU A 373 0.94 17.24 -10.58
CA LEU A 373 0.93 16.67 -11.93
C LEU A 373 1.90 17.42 -12.86
N GLY A 374 1.96 18.75 -12.75
CA GLY A 374 2.90 19.57 -13.49
C GLY A 374 4.38 19.28 -13.17
N ALA A 375 4.70 19.06 -11.90
CA ALA A 375 6.05 18.68 -11.48
C ALA A 375 6.43 17.29 -12.00
N LEU A 376 5.53 16.31 -11.93
CA LEU A 376 5.74 14.98 -12.53
C LEU A 376 5.97 15.07 -14.04
N LYS A 377 5.23 15.92 -14.75
CA LYS A 377 5.36 16.13 -16.19
C LYS A 377 6.70 16.79 -16.53
N LYS A 378 7.03 17.89 -15.86
CA LYS A 378 8.25 18.66 -16.08
C LYS A 378 9.52 17.85 -15.84
N HIS A 379 9.48 16.97 -14.83
CA HIS A 379 10.64 16.20 -14.37
C HIS A 379 10.46 14.68 -14.60
N ALA A 380 9.72 14.29 -15.64
CA ALA A 380 9.43 12.89 -15.96
C ALA A 380 10.68 12.01 -16.01
N TRP A 381 11.80 12.53 -16.51
CA TRP A 381 13.08 11.84 -16.61
C TRP A 381 13.61 11.31 -15.26
N VAL A 382 13.20 11.92 -14.12
CA VAL A 382 13.55 11.49 -12.75
C VAL A 382 12.72 10.30 -12.32
N TYR A 383 11.45 10.27 -12.72
CA TYR A 383 10.48 9.30 -12.22
C TYR A 383 10.30 8.11 -13.16
N ASP A 384 10.44 8.36 -14.48
CA ASP A 384 10.35 7.33 -15.51
C ASP A 384 11.51 6.34 -15.36
N ASP A 385 11.21 5.05 -15.30
CA ASP A 385 12.15 3.93 -15.17
C ASP A 385 13.05 3.95 -13.93
N ALA A 386 12.84 4.90 -12.99
CA ALA A 386 13.54 4.91 -11.72
C ALA A 386 13.06 3.75 -10.83
N ARG A 387 14.02 3.01 -10.28
CA ARG A 387 13.71 1.89 -9.38
C ARG A 387 13.96 2.31 -7.94
N PRO A 388 13.00 2.12 -7.02
CA PRO A 388 13.24 2.30 -5.59
C PRO A 388 14.41 1.43 -5.15
N ILE A 389 15.29 1.99 -4.32
CA ILE A 389 16.40 1.27 -3.68
C ILE A 389 16.33 1.48 -2.18
N ALA A 390 16.44 0.38 -1.43
CA ALA A 390 16.44 0.44 0.01
C ALA A 390 17.19 -0.78 0.59
N PRO A 391 17.96 -0.60 1.66
CA PRO A 391 18.61 -1.72 2.32
C PRO A 391 17.64 -2.56 3.16
N VAL A 392 16.45 -2.05 3.44
CA VAL A 392 15.45 -2.66 4.32
C VAL A 392 14.16 -2.92 3.57
N ALA A 393 13.63 -4.14 3.70
CA ALA A 393 12.27 -4.50 3.31
C ALA A 393 11.39 -4.66 4.55
N LEU A 394 10.26 -3.95 4.63
CA LEU A 394 9.21 -4.22 5.61
C LEU A 394 8.12 -5.05 4.94
N VAL A 395 7.74 -6.16 5.57
CA VAL A 395 6.74 -7.08 5.01
C VAL A 395 5.34 -6.71 5.47
N TRP A 396 4.45 -6.50 4.51
CA TRP A 396 3.01 -6.45 4.73
C TRP A 396 2.39 -7.82 4.41
N SER A 397 1.68 -8.43 5.36
CA SER A 397 1.05 -9.72 5.21
C SER A 397 -0.48 -9.60 5.25
N GLN A 398 -1.12 -9.66 4.07
CA GLN A 398 -2.58 -9.71 3.98
C GLN A 398 -3.14 -10.96 4.69
N ARG A 399 -2.40 -12.06 4.63
CA ARG A 399 -2.76 -13.33 5.29
C ARG A 399 -2.79 -13.21 6.81
N THR A 400 -1.79 -12.53 7.40
CA THR A 400 -1.79 -12.24 8.84
C THR A 400 -2.93 -11.31 9.23
N LEU A 401 -3.18 -10.28 8.44
CA LEU A 401 -4.29 -9.36 8.67
C LEU A 401 -5.63 -10.09 8.70
N ASP A 402 -5.88 -10.99 7.74
CA ASP A 402 -7.17 -11.67 7.60
C ASP A 402 -7.35 -12.81 8.61
N PHE A 403 -6.38 -13.71 8.72
CA PHE A 403 -6.57 -14.99 9.42
C PHE A 403 -6.09 -14.99 10.87
N TYR A 404 -5.10 -14.15 11.19
CA TYR A 404 -4.71 -13.88 12.58
C TYR A 404 -5.46 -12.65 13.13
N GLY A 405 -5.52 -11.55 12.36
CA GLY A 405 -6.17 -10.30 12.76
C GLY A 405 -7.66 -10.42 12.97
N ARG A 406 -8.35 -11.11 12.04
CA ARG A 406 -9.79 -11.41 12.11
C ARG A 406 -10.64 -10.14 12.33
N ASP A 407 -11.54 -10.12 13.32
CA ASP A 407 -12.40 -8.98 13.61
C ASP A 407 -11.64 -7.79 14.23
N ASP A 408 -10.45 -8.01 14.80
CA ASP A 408 -9.58 -6.99 15.39
C ASP A 408 -8.28 -6.80 14.58
N ALA A 409 -8.38 -6.92 13.26
CA ALA A 409 -7.25 -6.93 12.33
C ALA A 409 -6.37 -5.69 12.47
N LYS A 410 -6.98 -4.52 12.70
CA LYS A 410 -6.26 -3.27 12.89
C LYS A 410 -5.36 -3.33 14.12
N ALA A 411 -5.90 -3.58 15.30
CA ALA A 411 -5.16 -3.58 16.55
C ALA A 411 -4.23 -4.80 16.71
N ARG A 412 -4.55 -5.93 16.07
CA ARG A 412 -3.72 -7.12 16.16
C ARG A 412 -2.53 -7.10 15.19
N TYR A 413 -2.69 -6.49 14.00
CA TYR A 413 -1.65 -6.52 12.97
C TYR A 413 -1.34 -5.17 12.34
N ALA A 414 -2.33 -4.46 11.77
CA ALA A 414 -2.04 -3.26 10.99
C ALA A 414 -1.31 -2.17 11.80
N ASP A 415 -1.69 -1.96 13.06
CA ASP A 415 -1.02 -1.00 13.95
C ASP A 415 0.45 -1.35 14.21
N CYS A 416 0.82 -2.66 14.21
CA CYS A 416 2.22 -3.08 14.31
C CYS A 416 2.99 -2.67 13.04
N ALA A 417 2.43 -2.97 11.88
CA ALA A 417 3.05 -2.62 10.59
C ALA A 417 3.19 -1.10 10.41
N TYR A 418 2.15 -0.32 10.75
CA TYR A 418 2.21 1.14 10.70
C TYR A 418 3.25 1.71 11.67
N GLY A 419 3.31 1.18 12.89
CA GLY A 419 4.25 1.64 13.91
C GLY A 419 5.68 1.35 13.52
N PHE A 420 5.97 0.15 13.00
CA PHE A 420 7.31 -0.15 12.57
C PHE A 420 7.71 0.65 11.33
N TYR A 421 6.82 0.78 10.35
CA TYR A 421 7.08 1.61 9.17
C TYR A 421 7.33 3.08 9.55
N ALA A 422 6.50 3.65 10.44
CA ALA A 422 6.71 4.99 10.96
C ALA A 422 8.07 5.12 11.67
N ALA A 423 8.45 4.13 12.50
CA ALA A 423 9.75 4.14 13.15
C ALA A 423 10.92 4.12 12.16
N LEU A 424 10.80 3.39 11.04
CA LEU A 424 11.82 3.38 9.99
C LEU A 424 11.92 4.73 9.28
N MET A 425 10.79 5.29 8.85
CA MET A 425 10.74 6.59 8.18
C MET A 425 11.30 7.70 9.08
N GLU A 426 10.90 7.72 10.35
CA GLU A 426 11.26 8.73 11.34
C GLU A 426 12.66 8.56 11.96
N ASN A 427 13.35 7.44 11.69
CA ASN A 427 14.78 7.24 11.87
C ASN A 427 15.57 7.40 10.56
N HIS A 428 14.94 7.88 9.50
CA HIS A 428 15.52 8.11 8.17
C HIS A 428 16.21 6.85 7.59
N ILE A 429 15.61 5.67 7.80
CA ILE A 429 16.10 4.41 7.25
C ILE A 429 15.34 4.13 5.94
N PRO A 430 16.00 4.25 4.78
CA PRO A 430 15.34 3.96 3.51
C PRO A 430 14.77 2.55 3.48
N THR A 431 13.48 2.45 3.24
CA THR A 431 12.71 1.21 3.37
C THR A 431 11.72 1.09 2.21
N VAL A 432 11.60 -0.13 1.68
CA VAL A 432 10.49 -0.51 0.79
C VAL A 432 9.54 -1.44 1.54
N VAL A 433 8.26 -1.37 1.17
CA VAL A 433 7.25 -2.28 1.69
C VAL A 433 7.01 -3.36 0.66
N VAL A 434 7.08 -4.63 1.08
CA VAL A 434 6.89 -5.77 0.20
C VAL A 434 5.75 -6.66 0.70
N SER A 435 5.13 -7.40 -0.22
CA SER A 435 4.16 -8.44 0.12
C SER A 435 4.85 -9.63 0.78
N ASP A 436 4.12 -10.39 1.62
CA ASP A 436 4.59 -11.67 2.17
C ASP A 436 4.84 -12.74 1.10
N GLU A 437 4.33 -12.57 -0.12
CA GLU A 437 4.68 -13.41 -1.27
C GLU A 437 6.12 -13.16 -1.78
N ALA A 438 6.75 -12.05 -1.40
CA ALA A 438 8.17 -11.83 -1.67
C ALA A 438 9.12 -12.67 -0.80
N LEU A 439 8.61 -13.32 0.26
CA LEU A 439 9.37 -14.21 1.14
C LEU A 439 9.62 -15.58 0.48
N LEU A 440 10.26 -15.57 -0.67
CA LEU A 440 10.64 -16.74 -1.44
C LEU A 440 12.17 -16.79 -1.61
N PRO A 441 12.75 -17.99 -1.83
CA PRO A 441 14.17 -18.14 -2.08
C PRO A 441 14.66 -17.19 -3.19
N GLY A 442 15.76 -16.48 -2.94
CA GLY A 442 16.40 -15.57 -3.90
C GLY A 442 15.80 -14.17 -3.97
N LYS A 443 14.52 -13.96 -3.67
CA LYS A 443 13.90 -12.60 -3.73
C LYS A 443 14.33 -11.68 -2.58
N LEU A 444 14.79 -12.24 -1.47
CA LEU A 444 15.29 -11.47 -0.33
C LEU A 444 16.72 -10.98 -0.49
N ALA A 445 17.48 -11.51 -1.45
CA ALA A 445 18.89 -11.24 -1.63
C ALA A 445 19.23 -9.75 -1.92
N ASP A 446 18.28 -9.00 -2.44
CA ASP A 446 18.43 -7.57 -2.73
C ASP A 446 18.41 -6.69 -1.46
N PHE A 447 17.98 -7.24 -0.32
CA PHE A 447 17.87 -6.52 0.94
C PHE A 447 18.95 -6.97 1.94
N ARG A 448 19.45 -6.01 2.71
CA ARG A 448 20.36 -6.29 3.84
C ARG A 448 19.61 -6.70 5.09
N ALA A 449 18.38 -6.20 5.26
CA ALA A 449 17.52 -6.57 6.38
C ALA A 449 16.05 -6.69 5.95
N VAL A 450 15.35 -7.64 6.59
CA VAL A 450 13.89 -7.86 6.45
C VAL A 450 13.23 -7.64 7.80
N VAL A 451 12.18 -6.82 7.81
CA VAL A 451 11.39 -6.48 9.00
C VAL A 451 10.04 -7.18 8.91
N LEU A 452 9.69 -7.94 9.93
CA LEU A 452 8.48 -8.74 10.06
C LEU A 452 7.63 -8.22 11.25
N PRO A 453 6.85 -7.13 11.07
CA PRO A 453 6.08 -6.55 12.16
C PRO A 453 4.90 -7.45 12.50
N ASN A 454 4.98 -8.16 13.61
CA ASN A 454 3.97 -9.14 14.04
C ASN A 454 3.39 -10.00 12.91
N MET A 455 4.24 -10.46 12.00
CA MET A 455 3.85 -11.34 10.90
C MET A 455 3.52 -12.73 11.45
N ALA A 456 2.36 -12.86 12.10
CA ALA A 456 1.96 -14.04 12.85
C ALA A 456 1.81 -15.28 11.93
N CYS A 457 1.18 -15.12 10.76
CA CYS A 457 0.94 -16.21 9.81
C CYS A 457 2.12 -16.39 8.86
N VAL A 458 2.91 -17.45 9.08
CA VAL A 458 4.06 -17.79 8.24
C VAL A 458 3.95 -19.25 7.77
N SER A 459 4.11 -19.49 6.48
CA SER A 459 4.19 -20.86 5.94
C SER A 459 5.56 -21.48 6.20
N ASP A 460 5.62 -22.82 6.17
CA ASP A 460 6.91 -23.52 6.35
C ASP A 460 7.90 -23.20 5.23
N ALA A 461 7.41 -22.91 4.01
CA ALA A 461 8.23 -22.47 2.90
C ALA A 461 8.83 -21.08 3.15
N GLN A 462 8.04 -20.13 3.62
CA GLN A 462 8.51 -18.80 4.01
C GLN A 462 9.49 -18.87 5.19
N ALA A 463 9.20 -19.69 6.20
CA ALA A 463 10.11 -19.88 7.33
C ALA A 463 11.48 -20.41 6.89
N ARG A 464 11.50 -21.39 5.98
CA ARG A 464 12.75 -21.90 5.36
C ARG A 464 13.48 -20.81 4.57
N ALA A 465 12.78 -20.07 3.71
CA ALA A 465 13.40 -19.01 2.92
C ALA A 465 14.04 -17.90 3.78
N ILE A 466 13.34 -17.47 4.85
CA ILE A 466 13.87 -16.51 5.83
C ILE A 466 15.09 -17.10 6.55
N THR A 467 15.02 -18.35 6.98
CA THR A 467 16.14 -19.03 7.67
C THR A 467 17.38 -19.11 6.78
N GLU A 468 17.21 -19.47 5.52
CA GLU A 468 18.30 -19.52 4.53
C GLU A 468 18.89 -18.13 4.25
N TYR A 469 18.03 -17.12 4.09
CA TYR A 469 18.43 -15.73 3.91
C TYR A 469 19.31 -15.23 5.08
N VAL A 470 18.89 -15.47 6.33
CA VAL A 470 19.68 -15.06 7.50
C VAL A 470 20.96 -15.89 7.58
N ARG A 471 20.92 -17.20 7.32
CA ARG A 471 22.12 -18.06 7.29
C ARG A 471 23.17 -17.56 6.29
N ALA A 472 22.74 -17.02 5.16
CA ALA A 472 23.59 -16.46 4.12
C ALA A 472 24.15 -15.05 4.42
N GLY A 473 23.84 -14.46 5.58
CA GLY A 473 24.36 -13.16 6.00
C GLY A 473 23.34 -12.03 6.01
N GLY A 474 22.09 -12.30 5.62
CA GLY A 474 20.99 -11.33 5.74
C GLY A 474 20.62 -11.08 7.21
N ALA A 475 19.85 -10.02 7.45
CA ALA A 475 19.38 -9.70 8.79
C ALA A 475 17.85 -9.77 8.89
N MET A 476 17.33 -10.19 10.04
CA MET A 476 15.90 -10.25 10.32
C MET A 476 15.56 -9.47 11.58
N ILE A 477 14.52 -8.66 11.52
CA ILE A 477 13.91 -8.02 12.69
C ILE A 477 12.45 -8.47 12.75
N ALA A 478 12.05 -9.07 13.87
CA ALA A 478 10.68 -9.57 14.06
C ALA A 478 10.10 -9.07 15.37
N THR A 479 8.77 -8.92 15.42
CA THR A 479 8.08 -8.48 16.64
C THR A 479 6.97 -9.43 17.04
N HIS A 480 6.63 -9.43 18.31
CA HIS A 480 5.50 -10.10 18.94
C HIS A 480 5.31 -11.57 18.48
N GLU A 481 4.11 -11.97 18.06
CA GLU A 481 3.75 -13.36 17.69
C GLU A 481 4.20 -13.77 16.26
N THR A 482 5.19 -13.09 15.67
CA THR A 482 5.71 -13.45 14.34
C THR A 482 6.02 -14.95 14.26
N SER A 483 5.48 -15.61 13.23
CA SER A 483 5.62 -17.05 12.93
C SER A 483 4.97 -18.05 13.90
N LEU A 484 4.12 -17.59 14.82
CA LEU A 484 3.42 -18.46 15.77
C LEU A 484 2.17 -19.14 15.18
N TYR A 485 1.74 -18.75 13.98
CA TYR A 485 0.54 -19.27 13.32
C TYR A 485 0.88 -19.82 11.92
N ASP A 486 0.11 -20.83 11.51
CA ASP A 486 0.15 -21.34 10.14
C ASP A 486 -0.55 -20.36 9.15
N PRO A 487 -0.45 -20.58 7.82
CA PRO A 487 -1.10 -19.72 6.82
C PRO A 487 -2.62 -19.60 6.93
N SER A 488 -3.27 -20.49 7.67
CA SER A 488 -4.72 -20.48 7.90
C SER A 488 -5.12 -19.80 9.21
N GLY A 489 -4.13 -19.27 9.96
CA GLY A 489 -4.35 -18.63 11.25
C GLY A 489 -4.57 -19.62 12.41
N ASN A 490 -4.16 -20.88 12.27
CA ASN A 490 -4.11 -21.83 13.36
C ASN A 490 -2.81 -21.68 14.13
N ARG A 491 -2.90 -21.64 15.47
CA ARG A 491 -1.72 -21.48 16.32
C ARG A 491 -0.85 -22.74 16.29
N ARG A 492 0.46 -22.55 16.15
CA ARG A 492 1.48 -23.58 16.24
C ARG A 492 1.84 -23.87 17.70
N ALA A 493 2.50 -24.99 17.95
CA ALA A 493 3.07 -25.29 19.27
C ALA A 493 4.26 -24.39 19.64
N GLY A 494 4.98 -23.84 18.64
CA GLY A 494 6.13 -22.94 18.80
C GLY A 494 6.27 -22.00 17.61
N LEU A 495 7.23 -21.09 17.67
CA LEU A 495 7.55 -20.16 16.60
C LEU A 495 8.26 -20.92 15.44
N ALA A 496 7.82 -20.74 14.21
CA ALA A 496 8.48 -21.40 13.07
C ALA A 496 9.90 -20.88 12.80
N LEU A 497 10.29 -19.76 13.42
CA LEU A 497 11.59 -19.10 13.28
C LEU A 497 12.43 -19.11 14.58
N GLU A 498 12.15 -20.01 15.52
CA GLU A 498 12.82 -20.09 16.83
C GLU A 498 14.34 -20.03 16.74
N GLN A 499 14.94 -20.83 15.86
CA GLN A 499 16.41 -20.89 15.72
C GLN A 499 16.99 -19.55 15.27
N VAL A 500 16.34 -18.90 14.30
CA VAL A 500 16.78 -17.60 13.79
C VAL A 500 16.58 -16.52 14.86
N MET A 501 15.47 -16.56 15.58
CA MET A 501 15.16 -15.59 16.65
C MET A 501 16.04 -15.76 17.88
N GLY A 502 16.63 -16.93 18.10
CA GLY A 502 17.34 -17.26 19.33
C GLY A 502 16.40 -17.36 20.55
N ALA A 503 15.14 -17.73 20.31
CA ALA A 503 14.08 -17.75 21.31
C ALA A 503 13.09 -18.87 21.03
N ALA A 504 12.71 -19.63 22.05
CA ALA A 504 11.66 -20.64 21.99
C ALA A 504 10.40 -20.16 22.73
N TYR A 505 9.25 -20.46 22.15
CA TYR A 505 7.95 -20.15 22.77
C TYR A 505 7.81 -20.87 24.12
N ASP A 506 7.37 -20.14 25.15
CA ASP A 506 7.18 -20.66 26.50
C ASP A 506 5.73 -20.47 26.97
N PRO A 507 4.83 -21.42 26.68
CA PRO A 507 3.42 -21.32 27.04
C PRO A 507 3.16 -21.37 28.55
N ALA A 508 4.12 -21.76 29.35
CA ALA A 508 4.01 -21.84 30.81
C ALA A 508 4.27 -20.49 31.50
N SER A 509 4.87 -19.53 30.79
CA SER A 509 5.13 -18.19 31.33
C SER A 509 3.80 -17.43 31.58
N PRO A 510 3.59 -16.87 32.79
CA PRO A 510 2.40 -16.09 33.10
C PRO A 510 2.41 -14.69 32.46
N THR A 511 3.55 -14.21 31.98
CA THR A 511 3.73 -12.83 31.51
C THR A 511 3.38 -12.73 30.04
N THR A 512 2.11 -12.42 29.73
CA THR A 512 1.56 -12.29 28.36
C THR A 512 1.17 -10.88 28.00
N SER A 513 1.14 -9.96 28.98
CA SER A 513 0.83 -8.54 28.75
C SER A 513 1.49 -7.67 29.81
N ALA A 514 1.60 -6.41 29.52
CA ALA A 514 2.12 -5.38 30.41
C ALA A 514 1.16 -4.17 30.41
N LYS A 515 0.92 -3.60 31.59
CA LYS A 515 0.21 -2.34 31.75
C LYS A 515 1.06 -1.43 32.62
N ASN A 516 1.40 -0.22 32.08
CA ASN A 516 2.27 0.74 32.76
C ASN A 516 3.58 0.12 33.27
N ALA A 517 4.22 -0.72 32.45
CA ALA A 517 5.44 -1.45 32.79
C ALA A 517 6.66 -0.82 32.09
N TYR A 518 7.77 -1.52 32.13
CA TYR A 518 9.04 -1.03 31.59
C TYR A 518 9.77 -2.08 30.76
N LEU A 519 10.49 -1.60 29.73
CA LEU A 519 11.61 -2.29 29.13
C LEU A 519 12.85 -1.90 29.95
N CYS A 520 13.42 -2.83 30.69
CA CYS A 520 14.58 -2.60 31.55
C CYS A 520 15.86 -3.06 30.86
N ARG A 521 16.88 -2.20 30.81
CA ARG A 521 18.21 -2.61 30.32
C ARG A 521 18.82 -3.63 31.27
N ARG A 522 19.10 -4.84 30.77
CA ARG A 522 19.73 -5.92 31.52
C ARG A 522 21.26 -5.85 31.42
N GLN A 523 21.75 -5.61 30.19
CA GLN A 523 23.20 -5.59 29.91
C GLN A 523 23.53 -4.57 28.82
N PRO A 524 24.78 -4.09 28.74
CA PRO A 524 25.19 -3.23 27.61
C PRO A 524 25.10 -4.00 26.29
N HIS A 525 24.54 -3.31 25.28
CA HIS A 525 24.45 -3.81 23.90
C HIS A 525 24.37 -2.62 22.94
N ALA A 526 24.82 -2.78 21.70
CA ALA A 526 24.80 -1.71 20.70
C ALA A 526 23.38 -1.13 20.46
N VAL A 527 22.34 -1.98 20.46
CA VAL A 527 20.94 -1.58 20.33
C VAL A 527 20.51 -0.61 21.44
N THR A 528 21.10 -0.68 22.62
CA THR A 528 20.77 0.15 23.80
C THR A 528 21.86 1.20 24.12
N ALA A 529 22.85 1.39 23.25
CA ALA A 529 23.98 2.30 23.49
C ALA A 529 23.55 3.78 23.65
N TRP A 530 22.45 4.17 23.01
CA TRP A 530 21.85 5.50 23.08
C TRP A 530 21.16 5.78 24.45
N MET A 531 20.83 4.76 25.25
CA MET A 531 20.16 4.88 26.55
C MET A 531 21.12 5.46 27.62
N ARG A 532 21.68 6.64 27.37
CA ARG A 532 22.53 7.34 28.33
C ARG A 532 21.67 8.04 29.36
N GLY A 533 21.95 7.80 30.65
CA GLY A 533 21.18 8.43 31.74
C GLY A 533 19.85 7.75 32.09
N THR A 534 19.44 6.71 31.36
CA THR A 534 18.29 5.87 31.71
C THR A 534 18.60 4.39 31.59
N SER A 535 17.95 3.57 32.40
CA SER A 535 18.00 2.11 32.31
C SER A 535 16.61 1.48 32.13
N VAL A 536 15.59 2.31 32.01
CA VAL A 536 14.18 1.90 31.88
C VAL A 536 13.51 2.73 30.81
N LEU A 537 12.61 2.11 30.03
CA LEU A 537 11.76 2.77 29.04
C LEU A 537 10.30 2.36 29.28
N PRO A 538 9.32 3.24 29.12
CA PRO A 538 7.93 2.92 29.35
C PRO A 538 7.41 1.92 28.32
N PHE A 539 6.51 1.01 28.73
CA PHE A 539 5.86 0.06 27.87
C PHE A 539 4.47 -0.33 28.40
N SER A 540 3.51 -0.40 27.50
CA SER A 540 2.20 -1.04 27.73
C SER A 540 1.81 -1.80 26.46
N GLY A 541 1.55 -3.09 26.56
CA GLY A 541 1.24 -3.89 25.38
C GLY A 541 1.15 -5.38 25.67
N ARG A 542 1.17 -6.16 24.60
CA ARG A 542 1.15 -7.62 24.64
C ARG A 542 2.58 -8.16 24.60
N ILE A 543 2.80 -9.27 25.27
CA ILE A 543 4.09 -9.95 25.35
C ILE A 543 3.91 -11.37 24.80
N THR A 544 4.80 -11.78 23.90
CA THR A 544 4.93 -13.18 23.52
C THR A 544 5.87 -13.84 24.51
N PRO A 545 5.38 -14.78 25.31
CA PRO A 545 6.21 -15.44 26.30
C PRO A 545 7.24 -16.35 25.62
N VAL A 546 8.51 -16.09 25.87
CA VAL A 546 9.62 -16.85 25.29
C VAL A 546 10.77 -17.01 26.28
N ARG A 547 11.60 -18.03 26.07
CA ARG A 547 12.90 -18.23 26.74
C ARG A 547 14.01 -18.15 25.69
N LEU A 548 15.18 -17.70 26.13
CA LEU A 548 16.38 -17.67 25.29
C LEU A 548 16.83 -19.07 24.87
N THR A 549 17.41 -19.18 23.67
CA THR A 549 18.03 -20.42 23.16
C THR A 549 19.43 -20.14 22.58
N GLY A 550 20.32 -21.10 22.68
CA GLY A 550 21.70 -20.96 22.19
C GLY A 550 22.46 -19.82 22.88
N ASP A 551 23.21 -19.06 22.06
CA ASP A 551 24.07 -17.96 22.53
C ASP A 551 23.35 -16.59 22.41
N SER A 552 22.01 -16.59 22.25
CA SER A 552 21.23 -15.36 22.17
C SER A 552 21.26 -14.57 23.48
N VAL A 553 21.19 -13.28 23.40
CA VAL A 553 21.20 -12.35 24.56
C VAL A 553 19.94 -11.48 24.60
N ALA A 554 19.54 -11.10 25.82
CA ALA A 554 18.41 -10.19 26.02
C ALA A 554 18.89 -8.83 26.58
N PRO A 555 19.21 -7.85 25.73
CA PRO A 555 19.58 -6.50 26.17
C PRO A 555 18.47 -5.79 26.96
N LEU A 556 17.19 -6.05 26.62
CA LEU A 556 16.04 -5.51 27.32
C LEU A 556 15.15 -6.64 27.85
N VAL A 557 14.73 -6.50 29.09
CA VAL A 557 13.85 -7.44 29.81
C VAL A 557 12.63 -6.70 30.37
N TYR A 558 11.61 -7.45 30.74
CA TYR A 558 10.43 -6.93 31.40
C TYR A 558 10.74 -6.42 32.80
N GLY A 559 10.22 -5.23 33.14
CA GLY A 559 10.18 -4.69 34.48
C GLY A 559 8.75 -4.36 34.89
N SER A 560 8.33 -4.85 36.07
CA SER A 560 7.01 -4.51 36.60
C SER A 560 6.96 -3.05 37.05
N ALA A 561 5.78 -2.43 36.94
CA ALA A 561 5.58 -1.04 37.38
C ALA A 561 5.54 -0.85 38.89
N GLY A 562 5.45 -1.94 39.65
CA GLY A 562 5.07 -1.82 41.07
C GLY A 562 3.62 -1.32 41.22
N ASN A 563 3.23 -0.99 42.43
CA ASN A 563 1.96 -0.30 42.67
C ASN A 563 2.13 1.20 42.38
N LEU A 564 1.12 1.81 41.73
CA LEU A 564 1.00 3.26 41.68
C LEU A 564 0.55 3.71 43.05
N VAL A 565 1.50 4.17 43.84
CA VAL A 565 1.35 4.71 45.22
C VAL A 565 1.87 6.13 45.22
N ASP A 566 1.70 6.78 46.35
CA ASP A 566 2.26 8.13 46.58
C ASP A 566 3.79 8.13 46.35
N PRO A 567 4.37 9.24 45.87
CA PRO A 567 5.81 9.30 45.54
C PRO A 567 6.74 8.81 46.65
N GLU A 568 6.33 8.99 47.89
CA GLU A 568 7.08 8.59 49.07
C GLU A 568 7.16 7.07 49.25
N GLU A 569 6.21 6.31 48.68
CA GLU A 569 6.11 4.86 48.77
C GLU A 569 6.48 4.18 47.48
N MET A 570 6.87 4.93 46.43
CA MET A 570 7.15 4.41 45.12
C MET A 570 8.44 3.59 45.10
N GLU A 571 8.36 2.34 44.69
CA GLU A 571 9.49 1.45 44.51
C GLU A 571 10.05 1.51 43.08
N ASN A 572 11.36 1.22 42.98
CA ASN A 572 11.97 1.02 41.64
C ASN A 572 11.35 -0.18 40.89
N PRO A 573 11.27 -0.13 39.55
CA PRO A 573 10.79 -1.25 38.78
C PRO A 573 11.51 -2.54 39.09
N VAL A 574 10.79 -3.61 39.39
CA VAL A 574 11.34 -4.93 39.60
C VAL A 574 11.70 -5.55 38.26
N ARG A 575 13.00 -5.69 37.98
CA ARG A 575 13.50 -6.35 36.78
C ARG A 575 13.31 -7.86 36.89
N THR A 576 12.83 -8.46 35.79
CA THR A 576 12.63 -9.89 35.69
C THR A 576 13.61 -10.50 34.68
N ASP A 577 13.55 -11.83 34.54
CA ASP A 577 14.31 -12.55 33.49
C ASP A 577 13.51 -12.71 32.17
N VAL A 578 12.30 -12.16 32.08
CA VAL A 578 11.46 -12.24 30.87
C VAL A 578 12.07 -11.39 29.75
N PRO A 579 12.57 -11.99 28.67
CA PRO A 579 13.22 -11.26 27.59
C PRO A 579 12.19 -10.50 26.74
N LEU A 580 12.43 -9.22 26.46
CA LEU A 580 11.57 -8.41 25.60
C LEU A 580 12.26 -7.99 24.30
N LEU A 581 13.59 -7.83 24.30
CA LEU A 581 14.36 -7.66 23.08
C LEU A 581 15.50 -8.67 23.11
N ILE A 582 15.58 -9.48 22.07
CA ILE A 582 16.54 -10.59 21.94
C ILE A 582 17.39 -10.33 20.72
N ALA A 583 18.70 -10.34 20.89
CA ALA A 583 19.68 -10.24 19.81
C ALA A 583 20.33 -11.61 19.62
N ASN A 584 20.41 -12.08 18.39
CA ASN A 584 20.99 -13.36 18.03
C ASN A 584 21.88 -13.24 16.79
N THR A 585 22.93 -14.03 16.76
CA THR A 585 23.74 -14.27 15.56
C THR A 585 23.47 -15.69 15.09
N PHE A 586 22.98 -15.81 13.87
CA PHE A 586 22.61 -17.08 13.28
C PHE A 586 23.44 -17.35 12.03
N SER A 587 24.43 -18.24 12.15
CA SER A 587 25.42 -18.47 11.10
C SER A 587 26.14 -17.16 10.73
N SER A 588 26.03 -16.69 9.49
CA SER A 588 26.64 -15.44 9.02
C SER A 588 25.76 -14.21 9.21
N GLY A 589 24.49 -14.39 9.56
CA GLY A 589 23.52 -13.32 9.69
C GLY A 589 23.17 -12.95 11.13
N LYS A 590 22.32 -11.94 11.25
CA LYS A 590 21.90 -11.40 12.54
C LYS A 590 20.39 -11.37 12.65
N SER A 591 19.85 -11.47 13.86
CA SER A 591 18.43 -11.19 14.09
C SER A 591 18.21 -10.39 15.38
N ILE A 592 17.16 -9.58 15.34
CA ILE A 592 16.53 -8.99 16.52
C ILE A 592 15.11 -9.52 16.60
N TYR A 593 14.75 -10.06 17.74
CA TYR A 593 13.38 -10.40 18.04
C TYR A 593 12.88 -9.56 19.23
N VAL A 594 11.86 -8.74 18.98
CA VAL A 594 11.18 -7.97 20.02
C VAL A 594 9.96 -8.76 20.45
N ALA A 595 10.04 -9.48 21.56
CA ALA A 595 9.02 -10.39 22.04
C ALA A 595 7.78 -9.69 22.64
N CYS A 596 7.48 -8.50 22.15
CA CYS A 596 6.29 -7.72 22.50
C CYS A 596 5.85 -6.84 21.33
N ASP A 597 4.65 -6.27 21.40
CA ASP A 597 4.10 -5.39 20.37
C ASP A 597 4.58 -3.91 20.54
N LEU A 598 5.90 -3.72 20.64
CA LEU A 598 6.54 -2.41 20.81
C LEU A 598 6.26 -1.48 19.62
N ASP A 599 6.15 -2.02 18.43
CA ASP A 599 5.78 -1.34 17.19
C ASP A 599 4.35 -0.78 17.28
N ARG A 600 3.38 -1.60 17.73
CA ARG A 600 2.03 -1.13 18.01
C ARG A 600 2.01 -0.09 19.15
N PHE A 601 2.79 -0.32 20.19
CA PHE A 601 2.91 0.64 21.28
C PHE A 601 3.43 1.98 20.77
N TYR A 602 4.46 1.98 19.91
CA TYR A 602 4.95 3.19 19.25
C TYR A 602 3.86 3.87 18.42
N PHE A 603 3.14 3.12 17.59
CA PHE A 603 2.06 3.67 16.78
C PHE A 603 1.02 4.42 17.61
N ARG A 604 0.65 3.88 18.77
CA ARG A 604 -0.40 4.40 19.63
C ARG A 604 0.08 5.53 20.57
N SER A 605 1.29 5.44 21.09
CA SER A 605 1.80 6.37 22.09
C SER A 605 2.69 7.50 21.53
N ARG A 606 3.32 7.24 20.37
CA ARG A 606 4.33 8.12 19.73
C ARG A 606 5.51 8.45 20.64
N LEU A 607 5.82 7.59 21.62
CA LEU A 607 6.95 7.77 22.52
C LEU A 607 8.28 7.52 21.78
N ASP A 608 9.14 8.53 21.80
CA ASP A 608 10.41 8.54 21.08
C ASP A 608 11.33 7.37 21.44
N ASP A 609 11.31 6.94 22.70
CA ASP A 609 12.12 5.81 23.18
C ASP A 609 11.79 4.51 22.43
N ALA A 610 10.51 4.23 22.17
CA ALA A 610 10.09 3.06 21.40
C ALA A 610 10.58 3.15 19.95
N ARG A 611 10.47 4.34 19.33
CA ARG A 611 11.01 4.63 18.00
C ARG A 611 12.51 4.34 17.92
N ARG A 612 13.27 4.83 18.91
CA ARG A 612 14.73 4.63 19.00
C ARG A 612 15.11 3.18 19.16
N VAL A 613 14.40 2.40 19.97
CA VAL A 613 14.64 0.94 20.11
C VAL A 613 14.46 0.26 18.76
N LEU A 614 13.35 0.51 18.07
CA LEU A 614 13.05 -0.11 16.76
C LEU A 614 14.08 0.29 15.69
N GLY A 615 14.45 1.58 15.62
CA GLY A 615 15.47 2.08 14.69
C GLY A 615 16.86 1.51 14.98
N SER A 616 17.27 1.51 16.26
CA SER A 616 18.57 0.96 16.67
C SER A 616 18.68 -0.54 16.43
N ALA A 617 17.57 -1.29 16.55
CA ALA A 617 17.53 -2.71 16.22
C ALA A 617 17.88 -2.94 14.74
N VAL A 618 17.31 -2.12 13.84
CA VAL A 618 17.59 -2.21 12.40
C VAL A 618 19.02 -1.77 12.09
N VAL A 619 19.50 -0.65 12.65
CA VAL A 619 20.87 -0.17 12.45
C VAL A 619 21.92 -1.23 12.88
N TRP A 620 21.73 -1.86 14.05
CA TRP A 620 22.61 -2.94 14.51
C TRP A 620 22.60 -4.14 13.55
N ALA A 621 21.42 -4.51 13.07
CA ALA A 621 21.27 -5.61 12.11
C ALA A 621 21.97 -5.30 10.78
N LEU A 622 21.99 -4.04 10.35
CA LEU A 622 22.72 -3.56 9.17
C LEU A 622 24.25 -3.43 9.38
N GLY A 623 24.77 -3.80 10.54
CA GLY A 623 26.21 -3.76 10.85
C GLY A 623 26.69 -2.40 11.32
N ASP A 624 25.90 -1.69 12.11
CA ASP A 624 26.20 -0.39 12.73
C ASP A 624 26.57 0.74 11.76
N SER A 625 26.20 0.58 10.49
CA SER A 625 26.44 1.58 9.44
C SER A 625 25.14 1.97 8.77
N PRO A 626 24.46 3.02 9.26
CA PRO A 626 23.24 3.49 8.63
C PRO A 626 23.54 3.95 7.18
N PRO A 627 22.63 3.67 6.23
CA PRO A 627 22.80 4.06 4.82
C PRO A 627 22.73 5.57 4.63
N LEU A 628 22.08 6.25 5.55
CA LEU A 628 21.87 7.70 5.58
C LEU A 628 21.97 8.20 7.02
N VAL A 629 22.65 9.34 7.20
CA VAL A 629 22.66 10.13 8.44
C VAL A 629 22.28 11.56 8.09
N THR A 630 21.42 12.18 8.92
CA THR A 630 20.94 13.54 8.68
C THR A 630 20.55 14.22 10.00
N ASN A 631 20.55 15.56 10.01
CA ASN A 631 20.00 16.40 11.07
C ASN A 631 18.51 16.73 10.83
N ALA A 632 17.88 16.15 9.79
CA ALA A 632 16.48 16.42 9.50
C ALA A 632 15.57 16.03 10.66
N PRO A 633 14.49 16.78 10.92
CA PRO A 633 13.43 16.37 11.84
C PRO A 633 12.85 14.99 11.45
N SER A 634 12.40 14.23 12.44
CA SER A 634 11.83 12.88 12.24
C SER A 634 10.66 12.85 11.23
N GLU A 635 9.95 13.96 11.10
CA GLU A 635 8.81 14.10 10.19
C GLU A 635 9.22 14.46 8.73
N VAL A 636 10.51 14.49 8.42
CA VAL A 636 10.99 14.57 7.04
C VAL A 636 11.19 13.14 6.50
N GLY A 637 10.29 12.69 5.64
CA GLY A 637 10.39 11.38 5.00
C GLY A 637 11.51 11.37 3.95
N VAL A 638 12.26 10.26 3.93
CA VAL A 638 13.31 10.03 2.94
C VAL A 638 13.07 8.74 2.18
N SER A 639 13.25 8.78 0.87
CA SER A 639 13.30 7.58 0.03
C SER A 639 14.34 7.73 -1.05
N LEU A 640 14.80 6.60 -1.57
CA LEU A 640 15.84 6.56 -2.59
C LEU A 640 15.34 5.83 -3.83
N SER A 641 15.69 6.34 -5.01
CA SER A 641 15.52 5.64 -6.27
C SER A 641 16.76 5.79 -7.16
N ARG A 642 16.91 4.90 -8.12
CA ARG A 642 18.05 4.85 -9.02
C ARG A 642 17.61 4.67 -10.48
N LYS A 643 18.25 5.46 -11.35
CA LYS A 643 18.26 5.28 -12.79
C LYS A 643 19.67 5.67 -13.25
N ALA A 644 20.50 4.69 -13.57
CA ALA A 644 21.91 4.96 -13.91
C ALA A 644 22.06 6.04 -14.97
N PRO A 645 22.97 7.01 -14.83
CA PRO A 645 23.98 7.16 -13.76
C PRO A 645 23.49 7.94 -12.52
N PHE A 646 22.20 8.10 -12.31
CA PHE A 646 21.63 8.95 -11.26
C PHE A 646 21.13 8.13 -10.07
N THR A 647 21.34 8.69 -8.88
CA THR A 647 20.63 8.33 -7.63
C THR A 647 19.82 9.55 -7.19
N PHE A 648 18.56 9.32 -6.83
CA PHE A 648 17.64 10.36 -6.42
C PHE A 648 17.30 10.16 -4.93
N LEU A 649 17.53 11.21 -4.13
CA LEU A 649 17.06 11.28 -2.76
C LEU A 649 15.81 12.16 -2.72
N HIS A 650 14.69 11.56 -2.42
CA HIS A 650 13.38 12.23 -2.28
C HIS A 650 13.17 12.65 -0.82
N LEU A 651 12.83 13.90 -0.60
CA LEU A 651 12.58 14.51 0.70
C LEU A 651 11.14 15.00 0.76
N VAL A 652 10.32 14.42 1.62
CA VAL A 652 8.91 14.81 1.83
C VAL A 652 8.77 15.42 3.21
N ASN A 653 8.37 16.66 3.27
CA ASN A 653 8.16 17.39 4.52
C ASN A 653 6.75 17.17 5.05
N THR A 654 6.65 16.51 6.21
CA THR A 654 5.37 16.30 6.91
C THR A 654 5.39 16.92 8.32
N VAL A 655 6.30 17.86 8.57
CA VAL A 655 6.44 18.52 9.89
C VAL A 655 5.19 19.32 10.22
N GLY A 656 4.60 19.01 11.36
CA GLY A 656 3.41 19.69 11.88
C GLY A 656 2.35 18.75 12.48
N GLY A 657 1.34 19.38 13.07
CA GLY A 657 0.16 18.65 13.57
C GLY A 657 -0.73 18.14 12.45
N ARG A 658 -1.48 17.06 12.71
CA ARG A 658 -2.33 16.42 11.71
C ARG A 658 -3.83 16.72 11.95
N PRO A 659 -4.65 17.02 10.92
CA PRO A 659 -4.26 17.22 9.51
C PRO A 659 -3.34 18.42 9.34
N LEU A 660 -2.37 18.30 8.40
CA LEU A 660 -1.39 19.34 8.16
C LEU A 660 -2.06 20.58 7.55
N SER A 661 -2.10 21.69 8.25
CA SER A 661 -2.75 22.93 7.81
C SER A 661 -1.86 23.77 6.88
N GLU A 662 -0.55 23.73 7.09
CA GLU A 662 0.44 24.49 6.33
C GLU A 662 1.76 23.72 6.22
N VAL A 663 2.60 24.13 5.29
CA VAL A 663 3.95 23.57 5.12
C VAL A 663 4.96 24.44 5.88
N VAL A 664 5.56 23.90 6.92
CA VAL A 664 6.64 24.55 7.65
C VAL A 664 7.94 24.44 6.84
N THR A 665 8.51 25.56 6.41
CA THR A 665 9.79 25.57 5.71
C THR A 665 10.94 25.18 6.63
N ILE A 666 11.74 24.18 6.24
CA ILE A 666 12.92 23.72 6.99
C ILE A 666 14.17 24.19 6.28
N ARG A 667 15.21 24.53 7.05
CA ARG A 667 16.46 25.06 6.54
C ARG A 667 17.66 24.19 6.92
N ASP A 668 18.70 24.26 6.11
CA ASP A 668 20.05 23.75 6.39
C ASP A 668 20.05 22.26 6.81
N LEU A 669 19.38 21.43 5.97
CA LEU A 669 19.32 19.99 6.16
C LEU A 669 20.59 19.33 5.62
N GLU A 670 21.38 18.77 6.50
CA GLU A 670 22.62 18.05 6.18
C GLU A 670 22.35 16.58 5.95
N PHE A 671 22.97 16.02 4.92
CA PHE A 671 22.84 14.60 4.54
C PHE A 671 24.23 13.99 4.33
N HIS A 672 24.44 12.82 4.93
CA HIS A 672 25.56 11.93 4.70
C HIS A 672 25.03 10.62 4.13
N LEU A 673 25.18 10.42 2.83
CA LEU A 673 24.60 9.27 2.11
C LEU A 673 25.72 8.36 1.55
N ARG A 674 25.62 7.06 1.79
CA ARG A 674 26.49 6.06 1.18
C ARG A 674 26.03 5.74 -0.24
N ILE A 675 26.90 5.96 -1.22
CA ILE A 675 26.64 5.68 -2.63
C ILE A 675 27.60 4.62 -3.18
N GLY A 676 28.78 4.44 -2.56
CA GLY A 676 29.76 3.43 -2.93
C GLY A 676 30.59 3.73 -4.19
N THR A 677 30.29 4.84 -4.88
CA THR A 677 30.98 5.24 -6.13
C THR A 677 31.36 6.71 -6.08
N LYS A 678 32.19 7.16 -7.04
CA LYS A 678 32.54 8.59 -7.21
C LYS A 678 31.28 9.38 -7.57
N VAL A 679 31.18 10.61 -7.05
CA VAL A 679 30.10 11.55 -7.36
C VAL A 679 30.61 12.65 -8.26
N LYS A 680 29.86 13.00 -9.30
CA LYS A 680 30.18 14.04 -10.27
C LYS A 680 29.49 15.36 -9.94
N THR A 681 28.18 15.30 -9.67
CA THR A 681 27.35 16.45 -9.30
C THR A 681 26.31 16.10 -8.27
N VAL A 682 25.91 17.09 -7.46
CA VAL A 682 24.75 17.03 -6.57
C VAL A 682 23.91 18.27 -6.83
N SER A 683 22.61 18.12 -7.04
CA SER A 683 21.69 19.24 -7.31
C SER A 683 20.32 19.05 -6.67
N ALA A 684 19.70 20.16 -6.24
CA ALA A 684 18.32 20.21 -5.80
C ALA A 684 17.42 20.53 -7.00
N LEU A 685 16.63 19.54 -7.44
CA LEU A 685 15.91 19.54 -8.71
C LEU A 685 14.85 20.64 -8.77
N ARG A 686 13.97 20.69 -7.76
CA ARG A 686 12.85 21.64 -7.75
C ARG A 686 13.32 23.07 -7.53
N ARG A 687 14.37 23.23 -6.75
CA ARG A 687 15.03 24.51 -6.56
C ARG A 687 15.83 24.95 -7.79
N GLY A 688 16.27 24.03 -8.65
CA GLY A 688 17.07 24.29 -9.83
C GLY A 688 18.50 24.77 -9.51
N SER A 689 19.09 24.31 -8.39
CA SER A 689 20.41 24.74 -7.94
C SER A 689 21.37 23.57 -7.72
N THR A 690 22.62 23.74 -8.09
CA THR A 690 23.70 22.83 -7.71
C THR A 690 24.01 23.01 -6.24
N LEU A 691 24.28 21.89 -5.55
CA LEU A 691 24.64 21.86 -4.14
C LEU A 691 26.14 21.60 -4.00
N PRO A 692 26.88 22.38 -3.16
CA PRO A 692 28.21 22.00 -2.74
C PRO A 692 28.20 20.65 -2.04
N PHE A 693 29.19 19.80 -2.31
CA PHE A 693 29.29 18.49 -1.70
C PHE A 693 30.74 18.07 -1.45
N GLU A 694 30.92 17.17 -0.48
CA GLU A 694 32.15 16.42 -0.27
C GLU A 694 31.90 14.95 -0.53
N ALA A 695 32.83 14.27 -1.20
CA ALA A 695 32.73 12.81 -1.44
C ALA A 695 34.01 12.13 -0.97
N ARG A 696 33.93 11.27 0.06
CA ARG A 696 35.03 10.51 0.64
C ARG A 696 34.56 9.11 1.03
N ASP A 697 35.39 8.11 0.80
CA ASP A 697 35.18 6.71 1.26
C ASP A 697 33.81 6.13 0.87
N GLY A 698 33.30 6.47 -0.34
CA GLY A 698 32.00 6.03 -0.85
C GLY A 698 30.78 6.72 -0.20
N GLN A 699 31.02 7.76 0.60
CA GLN A 699 29.99 8.62 1.17
C GLN A 699 30.00 9.99 0.50
N VAL A 700 28.81 10.56 0.28
CA VAL A 700 28.63 11.95 -0.16
C VAL A 700 27.95 12.73 0.96
N THR A 701 28.49 13.94 1.22
CA THR A 701 27.94 14.89 2.21
C THR A 701 27.53 16.17 1.50
N PHE A 702 26.34 16.66 1.75
CA PHE A 702 25.82 17.91 1.20
C PHE A 702 24.72 18.49 2.09
N THR A 703 24.42 19.77 1.88
CA THR A 703 23.35 20.48 2.61
C THR A 703 22.25 20.92 1.65
N VAL A 704 21.01 20.61 1.99
CA VAL A 704 19.81 21.16 1.33
C VAL A 704 19.42 22.44 2.08
N PRO A 705 19.59 23.62 1.46
CA PRO A 705 19.45 24.86 2.20
C PRO A 705 18.02 25.20 2.58
N ILE A 706 17.04 24.74 1.81
CA ILE A 706 15.61 24.97 2.09
C ILE A 706 14.81 23.78 1.60
N LEU A 707 13.95 23.23 2.44
CA LEU A 707 12.92 22.23 2.11
C LEU A 707 11.54 22.85 2.34
N GLY A 708 10.76 22.97 1.24
CA GLY A 708 9.31 23.23 1.30
C GLY A 708 8.54 21.94 1.51
N ALA A 709 7.48 21.70 0.75
CA ALA A 709 6.70 20.46 0.83
C ALA A 709 7.47 19.22 0.33
N TYR A 710 8.29 19.40 -0.71
CA TYR A 710 9.02 18.30 -1.36
C TYR A 710 10.25 18.82 -2.13
N GLU A 711 11.32 18.03 -2.14
CA GLU A 711 12.51 18.23 -2.94
C GLU A 711 13.08 16.88 -3.42
N VAL A 712 13.75 16.89 -4.55
CA VAL A 712 14.55 15.76 -5.04
C VAL A 712 16.00 16.19 -5.18
N VAL A 713 16.89 15.54 -4.44
CA VAL A 713 18.32 15.71 -4.65
C VAL A 713 18.79 14.69 -5.68
N VAL A 714 19.30 15.20 -6.78
CA VAL A 714 19.87 14.41 -7.89
C VAL A 714 21.37 14.28 -7.68
N ILE A 715 21.83 13.04 -7.59
CA ILE A 715 23.24 12.71 -7.41
C ILE A 715 23.70 11.96 -8.67
N GLU A 716 24.54 12.60 -9.46
CA GLU A 716 25.11 12.02 -10.68
C GLU A 716 26.44 11.31 -10.37
N THR A 717 26.59 10.09 -10.83
CA THR A 717 27.84 9.33 -10.77
C THR A 717 28.45 9.23 -12.15
N PRO A 718 29.78 9.00 -12.30
CA PRO A 718 30.35 8.71 -13.59
C PRO A 718 29.65 7.50 -14.23
N SER A 719 29.42 7.57 -15.55
CA SER A 719 28.91 6.42 -16.30
C SER A 719 29.93 5.28 -16.18
N GLU A 720 29.50 4.11 -15.79
CA GLU A 720 30.32 2.91 -15.94
C GLU A 720 30.59 2.71 -17.43
N ARG A 721 31.87 2.76 -17.80
CA ARG A 721 32.32 2.55 -19.20
C ARG A 721 32.27 1.06 -19.52
#